data_2925fa66a66f66431ba738c36e3fb717
#
_entry.id   2925fa66a66f66431ba738c36e3fb717
#
_cell.length_a   1.000
_cell.length_b   1.000
_cell.length_c   1.000
_cell.angle_alpha   90.00
_cell.angle_beta   90.00
_cell.angle_gamma   90.00
#
_symmetry.space_group_name_H-M   'P 1'
#
loop_
_entity.id
_entity.type
_entity.pdbx_description
1 polymer ?
#
loop_
_entity_poly.entity_id
_entity_poly.type
_entity_poly.pdbx_seq_one_letter_code
_entity_poly.pdbx_strand_id
1 'polypeptide(L)'
;MGGRVSLALVIHNHQPVGNFGWVIADVYEHAYSPMLDALERHPGIRLGLHYTGPLLQWMAANRPEAIGQIRHLVERGQVEIVGGGYYEPILVTLPDRDRNGQLVRMRDEMEIMFGRRPAGAWLAERVWEPSLAYDLAAAGYEWTVLDDNHLRAASIREDEMWAPLTTDDRGRRLTVFGTEQGLRYRIPFKPVEDVISYLRERTTPDGRFVGMMGDDGEKFGAWPGTFEYCWSNEHWVDRLFEALEREAGWLSTVTPSEWLKRRPPTTRAYFPTASYVEMTEWVLPPNETPVFTSLLERARERGLPEARYLRGGFWRNYAARYREVNDLHKQMLRASEKVDSMPDGPTVSRALDHLYQGQSNDCYWHGLFGGIYIVHMRMATLSHLIAAEDLADAAVAAAAGGGRDGGRPYGARLTDTDLDAVDEVLITSPGQTVVLDLNDGGAISSWDLRASRVALASVLRRRPEAYHQRLVDHDRAAEVAALGQTEAKALADEGPVAGAPATVAEPATAGAATAGAAGGQAAAAATPAEGNAPRTIHDIVNVKEPGLAAFLRYDRHERRSGLVHLLPEGGTTSVEALVAATYEELGDFVEAAYELDCLSGDRISVRRLGSALIGGAPTPVAVEKTFRFGGSRLKPALELATTVENRGGAPVAFELAVEWNVNLLGGGHNPAAFYETAAGERTAHDVRGEVASAGSVAFGNDYESVRIEASLEPAARLTWFPVETVSNSEGGFERVYQGSSLLFRWPVSLAPGEHATFTVSFVAAQTIDHSAVEAG
;
A
#
# COMPACT_ATOMS: atom_id res chain seq x y z
N MET A 1 -46.99 14.96 -17.39
CA MET A 1 -46.43 13.74 -16.73
C MET A 1 -45.06 14.13 -16.22
N GLY A 2 -44.81 13.95 -14.90
CA GLY A 2 -43.52 14.26 -14.35
C GLY A 2 -42.46 13.29 -14.88
N GLY A 3 -41.20 13.76 -15.01
CA GLY A 3 -40.07 12.92 -15.42
C GLY A 3 -39.77 11.82 -14.39
N ARG A 4 -39.03 10.79 -14.78
CA ARG A 4 -38.58 9.68 -13.94
C ARG A 4 -37.08 9.48 -14.03
N VAL A 5 -36.51 8.91 -12.94
CA VAL A 5 -35.09 8.49 -12.89
C VAL A 5 -34.98 7.24 -11.98
N SER A 6 -34.00 6.42 -12.22
CA SER A 6 -33.68 5.30 -11.32
C SER A 6 -32.33 5.52 -10.65
N LEU A 7 -32.17 4.93 -9.46
CA LEU A 7 -30.92 4.90 -8.70
C LEU A 7 -30.50 3.44 -8.51
N ALA A 8 -29.28 3.12 -8.94
CA ALA A 8 -28.63 1.86 -8.65
C ALA A 8 -27.47 2.11 -7.67
N LEU A 9 -27.54 1.49 -6.51
CA LEU A 9 -26.47 1.51 -5.51
C LEU A 9 -25.73 0.18 -5.57
N VAL A 10 -24.40 0.21 -5.57
CA VAL A 10 -23.55 -0.96 -5.38
C VAL A 10 -22.60 -0.64 -4.23
N ILE A 11 -22.82 -1.33 -3.12
CA ILE A 11 -22.01 -1.15 -1.90
C ILE A 11 -20.92 -2.21 -1.89
N HIS A 12 -19.68 -1.75 -1.87
CA HIS A 12 -18.49 -2.57 -1.82
C HIS A 12 -18.00 -2.68 -0.38
N ASN A 13 -17.85 -3.91 0.13
CA ASN A 13 -17.40 -4.18 1.49
C ASN A 13 -16.12 -5.01 1.40
N HIS A 14 -15.04 -4.45 1.93
CA HIS A 14 -13.71 -5.02 1.83
C HIS A 14 -13.00 -5.06 3.17
N GLN A 15 -12.30 -6.17 3.44
CA GLN A 15 -11.32 -6.25 4.50
C GLN A 15 -10.06 -6.92 3.96
N PRO A 16 -8.89 -6.28 4.13
CA PRO A 16 -7.63 -6.75 3.58
C PRO A 16 -7.17 -8.10 4.15
N VAL A 17 -6.41 -8.84 3.35
CA VAL A 17 -5.63 -9.98 3.84
C VAL A 17 -4.61 -9.49 4.88
N GLY A 18 -4.56 -10.15 6.03
CA GLY A 18 -3.68 -9.77 7.14
C GLY A 18 -4.23 -8.69 8.08
N ASN A 19 -5.48 -8.24 7.87
CA ASN A 19 -6.11 -7.34 8.84
C ASN A 19 -6.44 -8.08 10.14
N PHE A 20 -6.46 -7.33 11.25
CA PHE A 20 -6.72 -7.89 12.57
C PHE A 20 -8.19 -8.23 12.74
N GLY A 21 -8.49 -9.42 13.29
CA GLY A 21 -9.87 -9.87 13.49
C GLY A 21 -10.73 -8.92 14.34
N TRP A 22 -10.13 -8.19 15.29
CA TRP A 22 -10.84 -7.19 16.09
C TRP A 22 -11.21 -5.94 15.27
N VAL A 23 -10.37 -5.54 14.28
CA VAL A 23 -10.70 -4.44 13.35
C VAL A 23 -11.87 -4.86 12.46
N ILE A 24 -11.82 -6.07 11.91
CA ILE A 24 -12.94 -6.59 11.09
C ILE A 24 -14.23 -6.63 11.90
N ALA A 25 -14.17 -7.05 13.17
CA ALA A 25 -15.32 -7.07 14.06
C ALA A 25 -15.88 -5.67 14.32
N ASP A 26 -15.02 -4.69 14.56
CA ASP A 26 -15.40 -3.29 14.78
C ASP A 26 -16.09 -2.70 13.54
N VAL A 27 -15.51 -2.86 12.36
CA VAL A 27 -16.11 -2.40 11.09
C VAL A 27 -17.43 -3.11 10.82
N TYR A 28 -17.53 -4.42 11.12
CA TYR A 28 -18.79 -5.17 10.98
C TYR A 28 -19.90 -4.54 11.81
N GLU A 29 -19.66 -4.26 13.09
CA GLU A 29 -20.65 -3.70 14.01
C GLU A 29 -21.03 -2.25 13.66
N HIS A 30 -20.10 -1.47 13.11
CA HIS A 30 -20.34 -0.05 12.83
C HIS A 30 -20.83 0.24 11.41
N ALA A 31 -20.53 -0.61 10.42
CA ALA A 31 -20.88 -0.34 9.02
C ALA A 31 -21.74 -1.45 8.39
N TYR A 32 -21.31 -2.72 8.47
CA TYR A 32 -21.95 -3.78 7.67
C TYR A 32 -23.26 -4.27 8.27
N SER A 33 -23.29 -4.57 9.59
CA SER A 33 -24.49 -5.02 10.28
C SER A 33 -25.62 -3.97 10.24
N PRO A 34 -25.36 -2.68 10.57
CA PRO A 34 -26.41 -1.66 10.50
C PRO A 34 -27.02 -1.48 9.10
N MET A 35 -26.20 -1.64 8.04
CA MET A 35 -26.68 -1.58 6.66
C MET A 35 -27.64 -2.74 6.34
N LEU A 36 -27.31 -3.96 6.77
CA LEU A 36 -28.19 -5.12 6.60
C LEU A 36 -29.52 -4.95 7.35
N ASP A 37 -29.46 -4.44 8.58
CA ASP A 37 -30.66 -4.15 9.38
C ASP A 37 -31.52 -3.05 8.76
N ALA A 38 -30.91 -2.01 8.19
CA ALA A 38 -31.62 -0.97 7.46
C ALA A 38 -32.33 -1.53 6.23
N LEU A 39 -31.70 -2.44 5.48
CA LEU A 39 -32.34 -3.09 4.34
C LEU A 39 -33.55 -3.94 4.75
N GLU A 40 -33.50 -4.58 5.90
CA GLU A 40 -34.69 -5.32 6.41
C GLU A 40 -35.84 -4.39 6.78
N ARG A 41 -35.56 -3.22 7.37
CA ARG A 41 -36.57 -2.21 7.71
C ARG A 41 -37.19 -1.54 6.48
N HIS A 42 -36.47 -1.47 5.36
CA HIS A 42 -36.87 -0.77 4.13
C HIS A 42 -37.00 -1.72 2.93
N PRO A 43 -38.05 -2.54 2.87
CA PRO A 43 -38.20 -3.56 1.82
C PRO A 43 -38.44 -2.99 0.41
N GLY A 44 -38.69 -1.69 0.29
CA GLY A 44 -38.82 -0.97 -0.99
C GLY A 44 -37.46 -0.65 -1.63
N ILE A 45 -36.36 -0.72 -0.88
CA ILE A 45 -35.03 -0.40 -1.36
C ILE A 45 -34.39 -1.60 -2.05
N ARG A 46 -33.78 -1.37 -3.22
CA ARG A 46 -33.04 -2.38 -3.98
C ARG A 46 -31.63 -1.89 -4.27
N LEU A 47 -30.63 -2.76 -4.08
CA LEU A 47 -29.23 -2.44 -4.34
C LEU A 47 -28.38 -3.69 -4.63
N GLY A 48 -27.13 -3.48 -5.06
CA GLY A 48 -26.09 -4.49 -5.14
C GLY A 48 -25.22 -4.50 -3.89
N LEU A 49 -24.84 -5.69 -3.40
CA LEU A 49 -23.85 -5.86 -2.33
C LEU A 49 -22.68 -6.69 -2.85
N HIS A 50 -21.48 -6.16 -2.72
CA HIS A 50 -20.24 -6.85 -2.90
C HIS A 50 -19.55 -7.06 -1.55
N TYR A 51 -19.05 -8.27 -1.31
CA TYR A 51 -18.22 -8.63 -0.18
C TYR A 51 -17.01 -9.39 -0.69
N THR A 52 -15.80 -9.02 -0.25
CA THR A 52 -14.59 -9.76 -0.60
C THR A 52 -14.53 -11.12 0.06
N GLY A 53 -13.80 -12.07 -0.52
CA GLY A 53 -13.65 -13.44 0.02
C GLY A 53 -13.18 -13.48 1.46
N PRO A 54 -12.12 -12.74 1.88
CA PRO A 54 -11.68 -12.67 3.27
C PRO A 54 -12.78 -12.24 4.23
N LEU A 55 -13.55 -11.22 3.86
CA LEU A 55 -14.67 -10.74 4.68
C LEU A 55 -15.80 -11.78 4.75
N LEU A 56 -16.14 -12.42 3.64
CA LEU A 56 -17.15 -13.51 3.64
C LEU A 56 -16.72 -14.70 4.51
N GLN A 57 -15.46 -15.10 4.44
CA GLN A 57 -14.91 -16.15 5.29
C GLN A 57 -15.00 -15.78 6.77
N TRP A 58 -14.60 -14.55 7.11
CA TRP A 58 -14.69 -14.06 8.48
C TRP A 58 -16.14 -14.01 8.98
N MET A 59 -17.07 -13.49 8.16
CA MET A 59 -18.50 -13.45 8.49
C MET A 59 -19.07 -14.85 8.68
N ALA A 60 -18.78 -15.79 7.78
CA ALA A 60 -19.24 -17.17 7.90
C ALA A 60 -18.76 -17.85 9.18
N ALA A 61 -17.55 -17.54 9.63
CA ALA A 61 -16.96 -18.10 10.85
C ALA A 61 -17.44 -17.41 12.13
N ASN A 62 -17.68 -16.10 12.12
CA ASN A 62 -17.89 -15.29 13.32
C ASN A 62 -19.30 -14.68 13.42
N ARG A 63 -20.02 -14.57 12.30
CA ARG A 63 -21.37 -13.95 12.19
C ARG A 63 -22.23 -14.72 11.17
N PRO A 64 -22.44 -16.03 11.35
CA PRO A 64 -23.20 -16.86 10.37
C PRO A 64 -24.64 -16.37 10.17
N GLU A 65 -25.21 -15.69 11.16
CA GLU A 65 -26.53 -15.05 11.06
C GLU A 65 -26.58 -13.98 9.95
N ALA A 66 -25.50 -13.22 9.75
CA ALA A 66 -25.41 -12.22 8.68
C ALA A 66 -25.43 -12.86 7.29
N ILE A 67 -24.79 -14.01 7.12
CA ILE A 67 -24.87 -14.78 5.86
C ILE A 67 -26.32 -15.23 5.61
N GLY A 68 -27.04 -15.64 6.64
CA GLY A 68 -28.48 -15.96 6.57
C GLY A 68 -29.34 -14.76 6.18
N GLN A 69 -29.05 -13.59 6.76
CA GLN A 69 -29.74 -12.33 6.49
C GLN A 69 -29.53 -11.88 5.03
N ILE A 70 -28.28 -11.90 4.54
CA ILE A 70 -27.97 -11.58 3.14
C ILE A 70 -28.71 -12.53 2.20
N ARG A 71 -28.72 -13.85 2.49
CA ARG A 71 -29.45 -14.84 1.69
C ARG A 71 -30.93 -14.49 1.61
N HIS A 72 -31.57 -14.15 2.73
CA HIS A 72 -32.99 -13.75 2.76
C HIS A 72 -33.22 -12.50 1.90
N LEU A 73 -32.37 -11.48 1.98
CA LEU A 73 -32.46 -10.27 1.15
C LEU A 73 -32.32 -10.57 -0.35
N VAL A 74 -31.45 -11.54 -0.71
CA VAL A 74 -31.30 -12.02 -2.10
C VAL A 74 -32.51 -12.79 -2.59
N GLU A 75 -33.07 -13.70 -1.78
CA GLU A 75 -34.23 -14.51 -2.11
C GLU A 75 -35.45 -13.65 -2.42
N ARG A 76 -35.69 -12.59 -1.65
CA ARG A 76 -36.79 -11.65 -1.88
C ARG A 76 -36.51 -10.63 -2.99
N GLY A 77 -35.32 -10.67 -3.64
CA GLY A 77 -34.98 -9.82 -4.77
C GLY A 77 -34.68 -8.36 -4.39
N GLN A 78 -34.37 -8.10 -3.14
CA GLN A 78 -34.00 -6.78 -2.64
C GLN A 78 -32.49 -6.53 -2.88
N VAL A 79 -31.67 -7.55 -2.74
CA VAL A 79 -30.24 -7.49 -2.92
C VAL A 79 -29.81 -8.31 -4.14
N GLU A 80 -29.00 -7.73 -4.99
CA GLU A 80 -28.19 -8.42 -6.01
C GLU A 80 -26.77 -8.60 -5.49
N ILE A 81 -26.30 -9.86 -5.42
CA ILE A 81 -24.92 -10.13 -5.06
C ILE A 81 -24.01 -9.76 -6.24
N VAL A 82 -22.95 -9.02 -5.96
CA VAL A 82 -21.90 -8.62 -6.91
C VAL A 82 -20.62 -9.38 -6.60
N GLY A 83 -20.02 -10.01 -7.60
CA GLY A 83 -18.75 -10.74 -7.48
C GLY A 83 -17.54 -9.88 -7.85
N GLY A 84 -16.44 -10.53 -8.21
CA GLY A 84 -15.16 -9.92 -8.55
C GLY A 84 -14.02 -10.91 -8.37
N GLY A 85 -12.80 -10.44 -8.16
CA GLY A 85 -11.69 -11.29 -7.70
C GLY A 85 -11.88 -11.70 -6.24
N TYR A 86 -11.65 -12.97 -5.91
CA TYR A 86 -11.98 -13.51 -4.58
C TYR A 86 -11.24 -12.79 -3.44
N TYR A 87 -9.93 -12.61 -3.59
CA TYR A 87 -9.08 -11.85 -2.65
C TYR A 87 -8.89 -10.39 -3.10
N GLU A 88 -9.76 -9.91 -3.96
CA GLU A 88 -9.77 -8.54 -4.49
C GLU A 88 -8.43 -8.08 -5.08
N PRO A 89 -7.86 -8.84 -6.01
CA PRO A 89 -6.63 -8.42 -6.68
C PRO A 89 -6.89 -7.31 -7.71
N ILE A 90 -5.86 -6.54 -8.02
CA ILE A 90 -5.85 -5.75 -9.26
C ILE A 90 -5.72 -6.73 -10.42
N LEU A 91 -6.83 -7.14 -11.01
CA LEU A 91 -6.93 -8.27 -11.96
C LEU A 91 -5.94 -8.21 -13.12
N VAL A 92 -5.63 -7.02 -13.62
CA VAL A 92 -4.72 -6.83 -14.76
C VAL A 92 -3.25 -7.04 -14.44
N THR A 93 -2.89 -7.16 -13.15
CA THR A 93 -1.52 -7.50 -12.74
C THR A 93 -1.27 -9.00 -12.67
N LEU A 94 -2.34 -9.80 -12.72
CA LEU A 94 -2.27 -11.24 -12.55
C LEU A 94 -2.06 -11.98 -13.87
N PRO A 95 -1.36 -13.12 -13.85
CA PRO A 95 -1.42 -14.10 -14.94
C PRO A 95 -2.86 -14.53 -15.24
N ASP A 96 -3.14 -14.87 -16.50
CA ASP A 96 -4.49 -15.25 -16.98
C ASP A 96 -5.12 -16.38 -16.17
N ARG A 97 -4.32 -17.40 -15.79
CA ARG A 97 -4.77 -18.52 -14.97
C ARG A 97 -5.29 -18.04 -13.62
N ASP A 98 -4.52 -17.23 -12.91
CA ASP A 98 -4.84 -16.77 -11.56
C ASP A 98 -6.02 -15.81 -11.56
N ARG A 99 -6.03 -14.88 -12.52
CA ARG A 99 -7.15 -13.95 -12.74
C ARG A 99 -8.46 -14.70 -12.93
N ASN A 100 -8.47 -15.66 -13.87
CA ASN A 100 -9.65 -16.48 -14.10
C ASN A 100 -10.00 -17.33 -12.88
N GLY A 101 -9.01 -17.92 -12.21
CA GLY A 101 -9.21 -18.73 -11.02
C GLY A 101 -9.88 -17.95 -9.88
N GLN A 102 -9.45 -16.72 -9.60
CA GLN A 102 -10.06 -15.86 -8.58
C GLN A 102 -11.48 -15.43 -8.95
N LEU A 103 -11.74 -15.08 -10.21
CA LEU A 103 -13.06 -14.72 -10.70
C LEU A 103 -14.06 -15.89 -10.60
N VAL A 104 -13.63 -17.07 -11.01
CA VAL A 104 -14.45 -18.30 -10.95
C VAL A 104 -14.70 -18.70 -9.50
N ARG A 105 -13.70 -18.66 -8.65
CA ARG A 105 -13.84 -18.95 -7.22
C ARG A 105 -14.88 -18.07 -6.56
N MET A 106 -14.82 -16.76 -6.76
CA MET A 106 -15.82 -15.84 -6.20
C MET A 106 -17.24 -16.17 -6.66
N ARG A 107 -17.40 -16.39 -7.96
CA ARG A 107 -18.68 -16.75 -8.55
C ARG A 107 -19.29 -18.02 -7.92
N ASP A 108 -18.47 -19.07 -7.80
CA ASP A 108 -18.94 -20.38 -7.34
C ASP A 108 -19.19 -20.38 -5.81
N GLU A 109 -18.36 -19.69 -5.02
CA GLU A 109 -18.57 -19.50 -3.58
C GLU A 109 -19.86 -18.72 -3.30
N MET A 110 -20.13 -17.64 -4.05
CA MET A 110 -21.37 -16.89 -3.89
C MET A 110 -22.61 -17.70 -4.29
N GLU A 111 -22.52 -18.58 -5.29
CA GLU A 111 -23.61 -19.51 -5.62
C GLU A 111 -23.87 -20.48 -4.47
N ILE A 112 -22.84 -20.98 -3.83
CA ILE A 112 -22.94 -21.88 -2.67
C ILE A 112 -23.55 -21.13 -1.48
N MET A 113 -23.06 -19.94 -1.16
CA MET A 113 -23.49 -19.17 0.02
C MET A 113 -24.91 -18.60 -0.14
N PHE A 114 -25.25 -18.07 -1.31
CA PHE A 114 -26.45 -17.27 -1.52
C PHE A 114 -27.44 -17.85 -2.54
N GLY A 115 -27.11 -19.00 -3.13
CA GLY A 115 -27.98 -19.67 -4.12
C GLY A 115 -28.12 -18.95 -5.45
N ARG A 116 -27.25 -17.97 -5.72
CA ARG A 116 -27.25 -17.15 -6.95
C ARG A 116 -25.85 -16.90 -7.44
N ARG A 117 -25.62 -17.05 -8.74
CA ARG A 117 -24.40 -16.58 -9.41
C ARG A 117 -24.46 -15.06 -9.57
N PRO A 118 -23.40 -14.34 -9.19
CA PRO A 118 -23.33 -12.92 -9.45
C PRO A 118 -23.25 -12.65 -10.96
N ALA A 119 -24.08 -11.73 -11.44
CA ALA A 119 -24.01 -11.26 -12.83
C ALA A 119 -23.04 -10.08 -12.98
N GLY A 120 -22.81 -9.31 -11.91
CA GLY A 120 -21.90 -8.19 -11.89
C GLY A 120 -20.59 -8.49 -11.22
N ALA A 121 -19.54 -7.79 -11.65
CA ALA A 121 -18.21 -7.84 -11.04
C ALA A 121 -17.78 -6.45 -10.57
N TRP A 122 -17.30 -6.37 -9.32
CA TRP A 122 -16.53 -5.25 -8.80
C TRP A 122 -15.06 -5.39 -9.21
N LEU A 123 -14.41 -4.29 -9.54
CA LEU A 123 -12.98 -4.23 -9.85
C LEU A 123 -12.23 -3.50 -8.74
N ALA A 124 -11.25 -4.17 -8.16
CA ALA A 124 -10.38 -3.58 -7.16
C ALA A 124 -9.84 -2.24 -7.67
N GLU A 125 -9.97 -1.19 -6.86
CA GLU A 125 -9.53 0.17 -7.18
C GLU A 125 -10.08 0.69 -8.53
N ARG A 126 -11.14 0.08 -9.05
CA ARG A 126 -11.70 0.39 -10.37
C ARG A 126 -10.65 0.43 -11.48
N VAL A 127 -9.55 -0.32 -11.30
CA VAL A 127 -8.49 -0.42 -12.29
C VAL A 127 -9.01 -1.18 -13.51
N TRP A 128 -8.97 -0.52 -14.64
CA TRP A 128 -9.43 -1.04 -15.91
C TRP A 128 -8.35 -1.07 -16.97
N GLU A 129 -8.29 -2.19 -17.68
CA GLU A 129 -7.64 -2.31 -19.01
C GLU A 129 -8.62 -2.99 -19.98
N PRO A 130 -8.57 -2.67 -21.28
CA PRO A 130 -9.57 -3.14 -22.26
C PRO A 130 -9.74 -4.66 -22.33
N SER A 131 -8.68 -5.44 -22.05
CA SER A 131 -8.70 -6.90 -22.02
C SER A 131 -9.64 -7.49 -20.98
N LEU A 132 -9.91 -6.76 -19.86
CA LEU A 132 -10.81 -7.23 -18.81
C LEU A 132 -12.23 -7.47 -19.28
N ALA A 133 -12.68 -6.84 -20.38
CA ALA A 133 -13.98 -7.13 -20.95
C ALA A 133 -14.11 -8.60 -21.36
N TYR A 134 -13.04 -9.17 -21.94
CA TYR A 134 -12.99 -10.58 -22.26
C TYR A 134 -12.95 -11.47 -21.02
N ASP A 135 -12.07 -11.15 -20.07
CA ASP A 135 -11.80 -12.00 -18.91
C ASP A 135 -13.05 -12.11 -18.01
N LEU A 136 -13.70 -10.98 -17.72
CA LEU A 136 -14.95 -10.94 -16.96
C LEU A 136 -16.08 -11.71 -17.65
N ALA A 137 -16.28 -11.47 -18.94
CA ALA A 137 -17.33 -12.16 -19.70
C ALA A 137 -17.01 -13.66 -19.85
N ALA A 138 -15.75 -14.07 -19.96
CA ALA A 138 -15.35 -15.48 -20.01
C ALA A 138 -15.60 -16.18 -18.67
N ALA A 139 -15.41 -15.49 -17.54
CA ALA A 139 -15.72 -15.99 -16.20
C ALA A 139 -17.24 -16.01 -15.89
N GLY A 140 -18.07 -15.46 -16.79
CA GLY A 140 -19.54 -15.52 -16.71
C GLY A 140 -20.21 -14.27 -16.13
N TYR A 141 -19.47 -13.16 -16.00
CA TYR A 141 -20.01 -11.86 -15.59
C TYR A 141 -20.60 -11.13 -16.80
N GLU A 142 -21.69 -10.41 -16.59
CA GLU A 142 -22.44 -9.69 -17.62
C GLU A 142 -22.21 -8.19 -17.57
N TRP A 143 -21.87 -7.65 -16.39
CA TRP A 143 -21.65 -6.22 -16.18
C TRP A 143 -20.59 -5.93 -15.12
N THR A 144 -20.05 -4.71 -15.18
CA THR A 144 -19.15 -4.13 -14.18
C THR A 144 -19.42 -2.65 -13.98
N VAL A 145 -18.79 -2.06 -12.95
CA VAL A 145 -18.85 -0.63 -12.65
C VAL A 145 -17.46 -0.03 -12.90
N LEU A 146 -17.41 1.06 -13.65
CA LEU A 146 -16.21 1.89 -13.82
C LEU A 146 -16.48 3.30 -13.27
N ASP A 147 -15.42 4.00 -12.89
CA ASP A 147 -15.50 5.40 -12.48
C ASP A 147 -15.84 6.31 -13.66
N ASP A 148 -16.50 7.43 -13.42
CA ASP A 148 -16.83 8.40 -14.48
C ASP A 148 -15.60 8.99 -15.17
N ASN A 149 -14.44 8.96 -14.51
CA ASN A 149 -13.16 9.30 -15.12
C ASN A 149 -12.83 8.42 -16.35
N HIS A 150 -13.18 7.12 -16.32
CA HIS A 150 -13.02 6.23 -17.48
C HIS A 150 -13.93 6.66 -18.64
N LEU A 151 -15.16 7.05 -18.31
CA LEU A 151 -16.16 7.47 -19.30
C LEU A 151 -15.76 8.80 -19.94
N ARG A 152 -15.31 9.77 -19.13
CA ARG A 152 -14.74 11.03 -19.63
C ARG A 152 -13.52 10.81 -20.50
N ALA A 153 -12.64 9.89 -20.10
CA ALA A 153 -11.47 9.49 -20.89
C ALA A 153 -11.84 8.88 -22.25
N ALA A 154 -13.00 8.24 -22.34
CA ALA A 154 -13.58 7.76 -23.60
C ALA A 154 -14.41 8.82 -24.34
N SER A 155 -14.41 10.07 -23.88
CA SER A 155 -15.17 11.20 -24.44
C SER A 155 -16.69 11.00 -24.41
N ILE A 156 -17.20 10.20 -23.48
CA ILE A 156 -18.63 10.05 -23.22
C ILE A 156 -19.15 11.36 -22.61
N ARG A 157 -20.31 11.82 -23.06
CA ARG A 157 -20.92 13.04 -22.56
C ARG A 157 -21.57 12.82 -21.20
N GLU A 158 -21.65 13.86 -20.38
CA GLU A 158 -22.23 13.79 -19.03
C GLU A 158 -23.65 13.23 -19.00
N ASP A 159 -24.50 13.57 -20.01
CA ASP A 159 -25.85 13.03 -20.11
C ASP A 159 -25.91 11.55 -20.56
N GLU A 160 -24.86 11.06 -21.20
CA GLU A 160 -24.76 9.65 -21.62
C GLU A 160 -24.20 8.75 -20.50
N MET A 161 -23.55 9.32 -19.48
CA MET A 161 -23.04 8.59 -18.33
C MET A 161 -24.15 8.02 -17.42
N TRP A 162 -25.39 8.56 -17.56
CA TRP A 162 -26.57 8.12 -16.82
C TRP A 162 -27.29 6.91 -17.47
N ALA A 163 -26.58 6.18 -18.32
CA ALA A 163 -27.05 4.94 -18.91
C ALA A 163 -25.89 3.95 -19.05
N PRO A 164 -26.14 2.64 -18.92
CA PRO A 164 -25.12 1.64 -19.14
C PRO A 164 -24.67 1.62 -20.60
N LEU A 165 -23.39 1.30 -20.80
CA LEU A 165 -22.72 1.23 -22.09
C LEU A 165 -22.28 -0.21 -22.37
N THR A 166 -22.21 -0.60 -23.65
CA THR A 166 -21.65 -1.89 -24.04
C THR A 166 -20.20 -1.71 -24.48
N THR A 167 -19.32 -2.56 -23.97
CA THR A 167 -17.97 -2.75 -24.49
C THR A 167 -17.76 -4.22 -24.88
N ASP A 168 -16.70 -4.52 -25.59
CA ASP A 168 -16.31 -5.88 -25.91
C ASP A 168 -14.80 -6.02 -26.14
N ASP A 169 -14.29 -7.20 -25.93
CA ASP A 169 -12.95 -7.60 -26.35
C ASP A 169 -12.96 -9.04 -26.88
N ARG A 170 -12.23 -9.31 -27.93
CA ARG A 170 -12.09 -10.65 -28.57
C ARG A 170 -13.44 -11.35 -28.75
N GLY A 171 -14.51 -10.62 -29.10
CA GLY A 171 -15.85 -11.14 -29.35
C GLY A 171 -16.69 -11.46 -28.09
N ARG A 172 -16.21 -11.09 -26.90
CA ARG A 172 -16.96 -11.18 -25.64
C ARG A 172 -17.47 -9.82 -25.24
N ARG A 173 -18.78 -9.73 -25.03
CA ARG A 173 -19.46 -8.48 -24.65
C ARG A 173 -19.58 -8.35 -23.14
N LEU A 174 -19.38 -7.14 -22.63
CA LEU A 174 -19.58 -6.74 -21.26
C LEU A 174 -20.37 -5.44 -21.21
N THR A 175 -21.25 -5.29 -20.23
CA THR A 175 -21.94 -4.03 -19.96
C THR A 175 -21.19 -3.25 -18.87
N VAL A 176 -21.08 -1.94 -19.06
CA VAL A 176 -20.38 -1.06 -18.11
C VAL A 176 -21.37 -0.02 -17.60
N PHE A 177 -21.48 0.11 -16.28
CA PHE A 177 -22.11 1.24 -15.60
C PHE A 177 -21.01 2.23 -15.18
N GLY A 178 -21.26 3.52 -15.36
CA GLY A 178 -20.38 4.58 -14.83
C GLY A 178 -20.85 4.97 -13.44
N THR A 179 -20.01 4.81 -12.40
CA THR A 179 -20.31 5.39 -11.10
C THR A 179 -20.16 6.90 -11.17
N GLU A 180 -21.14 7.61 -10.64
CA GLU A 180 -21.27 9.05 -10.81
C GLU A 180 -20.67 9.77 -9.60
N GLN A 181 -19.62 10.56 -9.82
CA GLN A 181 -18.89 11.26 -8.78
C GLN A 181 -19.78 12.13 -7.89
N GLY A 182 -20.77 12.82 -8.48
CA GLY A 182 -21.69 13.66 -7.74
C GLY A 182 -22.55 12.89 -6.73
N LEU A 183 -22.91 11.63 -7.02
CA LEU A 183 -23.58 10.74 -6.06
C LEU A 183 -22.61 10.24 -5.00
N ARG A 184 -21.39 9.86 -5.38
CA ARG A 184 -20.35 9.38 -4.44
C ARG A 184 -20.04 10.40 -3.35
N TYR A 185 -19.92 11.69 -3.71
CA TYR A 185 -19.60 12.78 -2.76
C TYR A 185 -20.82 13.33 -2.03
N ARG A 186 -22.06 12.94 -2.44
CA ARG A 186 -23.27 13.27 -1.68
C ARG A 186 -23.65 12.20 -0.67
N ILE A 187 -23.50 10.94 -1.06
CA ILE A 187 -23.91 9.79 -0.24
C ILE A 187 -22.68 9.25 0.53
N PRO A 188 -22.66 9.32 1.90
CA PRO A 188 -23.63 9.92 2.81
C PRO A 188 -23.34 11.39 3.22
N PHE A 189 -22.40 12.08 2.62
CA PHE A 189 -21.76 13.33 3.10
C PHE A 189 -22.58 14.61 2.91
N LYS A 190 -23.77 14.55 2.34
CA LYS A 190 -24.66 15.71 2.16
C LYS A 190 -26.06 15.39 2.74
N PRO A 191 -26.86 16.42 3.06
CA PRO A 191 -28.23 16.21 3.49
C PRO A 191 -29.04 15.37 2.49
N VAL A 192 -29.98 14.56 2.97
CA VAL A 192 -30.82 13.69 2.12
C VAL A 192 -31.56 14.50 1.06
N GLU A 193 -32.02 15.71 1.40
CA GLU A 193 -32.74 16.62 0.51
C GLU A 193 -31.87 17.03 -0.69
N ASP A 194 -30.57 17.17 -0.50
CA ASP A 194 -29.62 17.48 -1.56
C ASP A 194 -29.48 16.31 -2.55
N VAL A 195 -29.41 15.08 -2.02
CA VAL A 195 -29.40 13.86 -2.85
C VAL A 195 -30.68 13.75 -3.69
N ILE A 196 -31.84 13.95 -3.07
CA ILE A 196 -33.14 13.89 -3.75
C ILE A 196 -33.25 14.99 -4.81
N SER A 197 -32.82 16.21 -4.50
CA SER A 197 -32.83 17.34 -5.45
C SER A 197 -31.91 17.07 -6.64
N TYR A 198 -30.72 16.55 -6.38
CA TYR A 198 -29.74 16.16 -7.40
C TYR A 198 -30.30 15.11 -8.38
N LEU A 199 -31.01 14.10 -7.87
CA LEU A 199 -31.67 13.09 -8.68
C LEU A 199 -32.87 13.67 -9.46
N ARG A 200 -33.62 14.63 -8.87
CA ARG A 200 -34.77 15.26 -9.50
C ARG A 200 -34.39 16.06 -10.75
N GLU A 201 -33.25 16.73 -10.73
CA GLU A 201 -32.72 17.46 -11.88
C GLU A 201 -32.41 16.56 -13.09
N ARG A 202 -32.24 15.25 -12.86
CA ARG A 202 -31.86 14.25 -13.86
C ARG A 202 -33.02 13.38 -14.33
N THR A 203 -34.24 13.77 -14.00
CA THR A 203 -35.43 13.08 -14.51
C THR A 203 -35.62 13.25 -16.00
N THR A 204 -36.10 12.20 -16.68
CA THR A 204 -36.46 12.27 -18.09
C THR A 204 -37.92 11.80 -18.27
N PRO A 205 -38.66 12.29 -19.28
CA PRO A 205 -40.06 11.88 -19.50
C PRO A 205 -40.22 10.37 -19.68
N ASP A 206 -39.27 9.70 -20.28
CA ASP A 206 -39.25 8.26 -20.55
C ASP A 206 -38.52 7.45 -19.47
N GLY A 207 -37.95 8.09 -18.46
CA GLY A 207 -37.21 7.44 -17.36
C GLY A 207 -35.98 6.63 -17.83
N ARG A 208 -35.25 7.13 -18.85
CA ARG A 208 -34.10 6.40 -19.44
C ARG A 208 -32.84 6.49 -18.62
N PHE A 209 -32.80 7.33 -17.60
CA PHE A 209 -31.60 7.52 -16.79
C PHE A 209 -31.58 6.65 -15.55
N VAL A 210 -30.42 6.08 -15.28
CA VAL A 210 -30.07 5.42 -14.03
C VAL A 210 -28.80 6.03 -13.48
N GLY A 211 -28.88 6.65 -12.30
CA GLY A 211 -27.70 7.06 -11.54
C GLY A 211 -27.08 5.84 -10.90
N MET A 212 -25.80 5.59 -11.19
CA MET A 212 -25.04 4.54 -10.52
C MET A 212 -24.15 5.16 -9.44
N MET A 213 -24.27 4.68 -8.21
CA MET A 213 -23.31 4.92 -7.14
C MET A 213 -22.69 3.59 -6.75
N GLY A 214 -21.42 3.39 -7.10
CA GLY A 214 -20.62 2.26 -6.65
C GLY A 214 -19.49 2.78 -5.76
N ASP A 215 -19.47 2.38 -4.47
CA ASP A 215 -18.50 2.91 -3.52
C ASP A 215 -18.42 2.04 -2.25
N ASP A 216 -17.45 2.36 -1.37
CA ASP A 216 -17.10 1.62 -0.17
C ASP A 216 -18.24 1.63 0.86
N GLY A 217 -18.52 0.48 1.45
CA GLY A 217 -19.49 0.32 2.52
C GLY A 217 -18.99 0.87 3.85
N GLU A 218 -17.68 0.89 4.04
CA GLU A 218 -17.01 1.40 5.24
C GLU A 218 -17.35 2.86 5.52
N LYS A 219 -17.62 3.65 4.49
CA LYS A 219 -18.02 5.05 4.65
C LYS A 219 -19.37 5.25 5.37
N PHE A 220 -20.16 4.18 5.52
CA PHE A 220 -21.44 4.22 6.25
C PHE A 220 -21.30 3.85 7.73
N GLY A 221 -20.14 4.12 8.36
CA GLY A 221 -19.98 3.96 9.80
C GLY A 221 -18.58 3.65 10.28
N ALA A 222 -17.67 3.20 9.41
CA ALA A 222 -16.29 2.92 9.81
C ALA A 222 -15.36 4.14 9.65
N TRP A 223 -15.70 5.10 8.79
CA TRP A 223 -14.91 6.31 8.65
C TRP A 223 -15.16 7.32 9.79
N PRO A 224 -14.19 8.19 10.12
CA PRO A 224 -14.32 9.11 11.25
C PRO A 224 -15.61 9.95 11.22
N GLY A 225 -16.41 9.86 12.29
CA GLY A 225 -17.66 10.61 12.45
C GLY A 225 -18.85 10.11 11.63
N THR A 226 -18.66 9.05 10.84
CA THR A 226 -19.76 8.55 9.99
C THR A 226 -20.72 7.63 10.71
N PHE A 227 -20.30 6.95 11.79
CA PHE A 227 -21.20 6.12 12.57
C PHE A 227 -22.32 6.95 13.23
N GLU A 228 -21.93 8.04 13.91
CA GLU A 228 -22.88 8.94 14.56
C GLU A 228 -23.84 9.56 13.55
N TYR A 229 -23.33 9.92 12.38
CA TYR A 229 -24.13 10.54 11.33
C TYR A 229 -25.06 9.56 10.64
N CYS A 230 -24.53 8.39 10.26
CA CYS A 230 -25.31 7.41 9.49
C CYS A 230 -26.36 6.67 10.35
N TRP A 231 -26.04 6.36 11.63
CA TRP A 231 -26.80 5.38 12.40
C TRP A 231 -27.34 5.89 13.75
N SER A 232 -26.54 6.56 14.59
CA SER A 232 -26.94 6.79 15.97
C SER A 232 -27.58 8.15 16.24
N ASN A 233 -27.12 9.24 15.60
CA ASN A 233 -27.60 10.60 15.87
C ASN A 233 -28.55 11.11 14.80
N GLU A 234 -28.08 11.13 13.55
CA GLU A 234 -28.84 11.71 12.44
C GLU A 234 -29.68 10.65 11.68
N HIS A 235 -29.38 9.37 11.87
CA HIS A 235 -30.04 8.26 11.16
C HIS A 235 -30.12 8.48 9.65
N TRP A 236 -29.02 8.99 9.08
CA TRP A 236 -28.98 9.46 7.70
C TRP A 236 -29.40 8.39 6.69
N VAL A 237 -28.99 7.11 6.90
CA VAL A 237 -29.29 6.01 5.99
C VAL A 237 -30.80 5.69 6.02
N ASP A 238 -31.41 5.56 7.20
CA ASP A 238 -32.86 5.33 7.32
C ASP A 238 -33.63 6.50 6.68
N ARG A 239 -33.23 7.74 6.95
CA ARG A 239 -33.85 8.94 6.33
C ARG A 239 -33.73 8.95 4.79
N LEU A 240 -32.57 8.51 4.25
CA LEU A 240 -32.41 8.36 2.80
C LEU A 240 -33.37 7.30 2.28
N PHE A 241 -33.41 6.13 2.89
CA PHE A 241 -34.26 5.03 2.46
C PHE A 241 -35.76 5.41 2.55
N GLU A 242 -36.20 6.03 3.62
CA GLU A 242 -37.56 6.60 3.74
C GLU A 242 -37.86 7.62 2.63
N ALA A 243 -36.92 8.51 2.31
CA ALA A 243 -37.06 9.47 1.24
C ALA A 243 -37.20 8.80 -0.15
N LEU A 244 -36.35 7.79 -0.42
CA LEU A 244 -36.42 7.01 -1.66
C LEU A 244 -37.77 6.27 -1.80
N GLU A 245 -38.27 5.65 -0.72
CA GLU A 245 -39.56 4.97 -0.70
C GLU A 245 -40.73 5.98 -0.89
N ARG A 246 -40.67 7.12 -0.24
CA ARG A 246 -41.70 8.18 -0.37
C ARG A 246 -41.74 8.75 -1.81
N GLU A 247 -40.60 8.89 -2.46
CA GLU A 247 -40.46 9.46 -3.80
C GLU A 247 -40.63 8.42 -4.93
N ALA A 248 -41.07 7.19 -4.63
CA ALA A 248 -41.17 6.07 -5.57
C ALA A 248 -42.06 6.34 -6.81
N GLY A 249 -42.88 7.39 -6.79
CA GLY A 249 -43.68 7.81 -7.95
C GLY A 249 -42.86 8.30 -9.16
N TRP A 250 -41.63 8.80 -8.92
CA TRP A 250 -40.74 9.31 -9.97
C TRP A 250 -39.32 8.81 -9.82
N LEU A 251 -38.89 8.37 -8.65
CA LEU A 251 -37.56 7.86 -8.32
C LEU A 251 -37.67 6.42 -7.84
N SER A 252 -37.01 5.48 -8.50
CA SER A 252 -37.01 4.07 -8.09
C SER A 252 -35.58 3.57 -7.84
N THR A 253 -35.37 2.83 -6.76
CA THR A 253 -34.17 2.03 -6.60
C THR A 253 -34.28 0.76 -7.43
N VAL A 254 -33.16 0.35 -8.05
CA VAL A 254 -33.10 -0.85 -8.90
C VAL A 254 -31.78 -1.57 -8.68
N THR A 255 -31.76 -2.88 -8.84
CA THR A 255 -30.50 -3.58 -9.01
C THR A 255 -29.99 -3.42 -10.44
N PRO A 256 -28.65 -3.46 -10.68
CA PRO A 256 -28.11 -3.32 -12.02
C PRO A 256 -28.69 -4.35 -13.01
N SER A 257 -28.78 -5.62 -12.64
CA SER A 257 -29.37 -6.66 -13.51
C SER A 257 -30.86 -6.45 -13.78
N GLU A 258 -31.63 -5.92 -12.80
CA GLU A 258 -33.03 -5.55 -13.01
C GLU A 258 -33.17 -4.42 -14.03
N TRP A 259 -32.29 -3.40 -13.94
CA TRP A 259 -32.25 -2.32 -14.91
C TRP A 259 -31.94 -2.84 -16.32
N LEU A 260 -30.91 -3.68 -16.48
CA LEU A 260 -30.53 -4.24 -17.78
C LEU A 260 -31.64 -5.08 -18.45
N LYS A 261 -32.43 -5.80 -17.67
CA LYS A 261 -33.60 -6.54 -18.18
C LYS A 261 -34.67 -5.59 -18.69
N ARG A 262 -34.88 -4.43 -18.07
CA ARG A 262 -35.86 -3.44 -18.48
C ARG A 262 -35.36 -2.57 -19.62
N ARG A 263 -34.09 -2.19 -19.58
CA ARG A 263 -33.44 -1.25 -20.51
C ARG A 263 -32.04 -1.71 -20.87
N PRO A 264 -31.88 -2.61 -21.84
CA PRO A 264 -30.57 -3.01 -22.30
C PRO A 264 -29.82 -1.82 -22.91
N PRO A 265 -28.48 -1.79 -22.82
CA PRO A 265 -27.67 -0.70 -23.36
C PRO A 265 -27.82 -0.62 -24.89
N THR A 266 -27.93 0.60 -25.40
CA THR A 266 -28.03 0.89 -26.84
C THR A 266 -26.78 1.56 -27.41
N THR A 267 -25.90 2.04 -26.54
CA THR A 267 -24.68 2.74 -26.89
C THR A 267 -23.47 1.86 -26.60
N ARG A 268 -22.49 1.91 -27.51
CA ARG A 268 -21.20 1.22 -27.36
C ARG A 268 -20.09 2.21 -27.08
N ALA A 269 -19.17 1.82 -26.18
CA ALA A 269 -17.95 2.57 -25.92
C ALA A 269 -16.78 1.63 -25.64
N TYR A 270 -15.56 2.10 -25.93
CA TYR A 270 -14.32 1.45 -25.53
C TYR A 270 -13.59 2.39 -24.58
N PHE A 271 -13.20 1.86 -23.44
CA PHE A 271 -12.60 2.63 -22.35
C PHE A 271 -11.09 2.43 -22.37
N PRO A 272 -10.29 3.51 -22.35
CA PRO A 272 -8.84 3.40 -22.22
C PRO A 272 -8.48 2.92 -20.82
N THR A 273 -7.24 2.44 -20.67
CA THR A 273 -6.66 2.11 -19.36
C THR A 273 -6.74 3.31 -18.43
N ALA A 274 -7.35 3.11 -17.27
CA ALA A 274 -7.54 4.13 -16.24
C ALA A 274 -7.92 3.53 -14.88
N SER A 275 -8.03 4.39 -13.87
CA SER A 275 -8.69 4.20 -12.59
C SER A 275 -9.46 5.47 -12.23
N TYR A 276 -9.91 5.63 -10.99
CA TYR A 276 -10.53 6.88 -10.54
C TYR A 276 -9.50 8.02 -10.45
N VAL A 277 -9.99 9.26 -10.43
CA VAL A 277 -9.12 10.43 -10.59
C VAL A 277 -8.07 10.55 -9.49
N GLU A 278 -8.44 10.25 -8.26
CA GLU A 278 -7.55 10.34 -7.09
C GLU A 278 -6.35 9.37 -7.23
N MET A 279 -6.57 8.14 -7.71
CA MET A 279 -5.48 7.20 -7.97
C MET A 279 -4.53 7.74 -9.04
N THR A 280 -5.05 8.44 -10.06
CA THR A 280 -4.22 9.04 -11.10
C THR A 280 -3.40 10.25 -10.61
N GLU A 281 -3.82 10.89 -9.53
CA GLU A 281 -3.06 11.92 -8.83
C GLU A 281 -1.96 11.30 -7.95
N TRP A 282 -2.31 10.30 -7.14
CA TRP A 282 -1.40 9.69 -6.16
C TRP A 282 -0.21 8.98 -6.79
N VAL A 283 -0.35 8.45 -8.00
CA VAL A 283 0.74 7.78 -8.71
C VAL A 283 1.77 8.76 -9.29
N LEU A 284 1.43 10.05 -9.43
CA LEU A 284 2.35 11.07 -9.94
C LEU A 284 3.51 11.31 -8.95
N PRO A 285 4.69 11.71 -9.45
CA PRO A 285 5.76 12.20 -8.59
C PRO A 285 5.27 13.33 -7.67
N PRO A 286 5.82 13.47 -6.44
CA PRO A 286 5.34 14.44 -5.45
C PRO A 286 5.32 15.89 -5.93
N ASN A 287 6.24 16.27 -6.80
CA ASN A 287 6.33 17.61 -7.41
C ASN A 287 5.31 17.83 -8.54
N GLU A 288 4.84 16.76 -9.19
CA GLU A 288 3.88 16.84 -10.30
C GLU A 288 2.41 16.79 -9.82
N THR A 289 2.15 16.12 -8.69
CA THR A 289 0.80 16.01 -8.14
C THR A 289 0.13 17.39 -7.93
N PRO A 290 0.75 18.37 -7.25
CA PRO A 290 0.14 19.69 -7.06
C PRO A 290 -0.10 20.43 -8.37
N VAL A 291 0.76 20.24 -9.38
CA VAL A 291 0.61 20.86 -10.71
C VAL A 291 -0.63 20.30 -11.39
N PHE A 292 -0.79 18.99 -11.41
CA PHE A 292 -1.95 18.32 -12.01
C PHE A 292 -3.25 18.69 -11.31
N THR A 293 -3.28 18.59 -9.97
CA THR A 293 -4.46 18.91 -9.15
C THR A 293 -4.92 20.36 -9.40
N SER A 294 -4.01 21.33 -9.33
CA SER A 294 -4.32 22.74 -9.60
C SER A 294 -4.80 22.98 -11.03
N LEU A 295 -4.27 22.25 -12.02
CA LEU A 295 -4.72 22.35 -13.40
C LEU A 295 -6.15 21.82 -13.57
N LEU A 296 -6.43 20.65 -12.98
CA LEU A 296 -7.73 19.99 -13.05
C LEU A 296 -8.81 20.81 -12.35
N GLU A 297 -8.54 21.32 -11.14
CA GLU A 297 -9.43 22.18 -10.38
C GLU A 297 -9.79 23.44 -11.14
N ARG A 298 -8.80 24.18 -11.65
CA ARG A 298 -9.03 25.38 -12.45
C ARG A 298 -9.86 25.11 -13.72
N ALA A 299 -9.64 23.96 -14.36
CA ALA A 299 -10.42 23.58 -15.53
C ALA A 299 -11.88 23.27 -15.17
N ARG A 300 -12.11 22.60 -14.05
CA ARG A 300 -13.45 22.28 -13.53
C ARG A 300 -14.21 23.51 -13.08
N GLU A 301 -13.61 24.38 -12.27
CA GLU A 301 -14.20 25.63 -11.77
C GLU A 301 -14.64 26.57 -12.90
N ARG A 302 -13.86 26.64 -13.98
CA ARG A 302 -14.16 27.44 -15.16
C ARG A 302 -15.11 26.75 -16.13
N GLY A 303 -15.53 25.52 -15.88
CA GLY A 303 -16.37 24.73 -16.78
C GLY A 303 -15.72 24.48 -18.14
N LEU A 304 -14.38 24.36 -18.17
CA LEU A 304 -13.65 24.17 -19.42
C LEU A 304 -13.84 22.74 -19.94
N PRO A 305 -14.22 22.55 -21.20
CA PRO A 305 -14.41 21.22 -21.78
C PRO A 305 -13.13 20.40 -21.83
N GLU A 306 -11.96 21.04 -21.73
CA GLU A 306 -10.64 20.43 -21.68
C GLU A 306 -10.45 19.59 -20.42
N ALA A 307 -11.15 19.86 -19.33
CA ALA A 307 -11.07 19.10 -18.08
C ALA A 307 -11.24 17.59 -18.31
N ARG A 308 -12.09 17.18 -19.24
CA ARG A 308 -12.33 15.76 -19.58
C ARG A 308 -11.13 15.07 -20.26
N TYR A 309 -10.19 15.83 -20.82
CA TYR A 309 -9.00 15.32 -21.49
C TYR A 309 -7.76 15.33 -20.60
N LEU A 310 -7.84 15.95 -19.41
CA LEU A 310 -6.77 15.95 -18.45
C LEU A 310 -6.70 14.57 -17.80
N ARG A 311 -5.56 13.94 -17.93
CA ARG A 311 -5.28 12.62 -17.35
C ARG A 311 -4.12 12.76 -16.41
N GLY A 312 -4.25 12.17 -15.23
CA GLY A 312 -3.16 12.08 -14.29
C GLY A 312 -2.14 11.01 -14.68
N GLY A 313 -1.46 10.44 -13.71
CA GLY A 313 -0.51 9.36 -13.93
C GLY A 313 -1.18 8.04 -14.31
N PHE A 314 -0.39 7.15 -14.88
CA PHE A 314 -0.82 5.81 -15.21
C PHE A 314 -0.61 4.88 -14.00
N TRP A 315 -1.65 4.22 -13.53
CA TRP A 315 -1.64 3.43 -12.29
C TRP A 315 -0.51 2.40 -12.22
N ARG A 316 -0.07 1.78 -13.33
CA ARG A 316 1.08 0.84 -13.32
C ARG A 316 2.38 1.49 -12.85
N ASN A 317 2.49 2.82 -12.91
CA ASN A 317 3.66 3.55 -12.46
C ASN A 317 3.86 3.52 -10.94
N TYR A 318 2.94 2.94 -10.16
CA TYR A 318 3.24 2.59 -8.77
C TYR A 318 4.44 1.63 -8.68
N ALA A 319 4.55 0.65 -9.57
CA ALA A 319 5.71 -0.24 -9.62
C ALA A 319 7.01 0.46 -10.07
N ALA A 320 6.91 1.56 -10.82
CA ALA A 320 8.07 2.37 -11.19
C ALA A 320 8.46 3.37 -10.08
N ARG A 321 7.49 3.88 -9.33
CA ARG A 321 7.71 4.85 -8.26
C ARG A 321 8.16 4.19 -6.96
N TYR A 322 7.61 3.03 -6.64
CA TYR A 322 7.93 2.25 -5.45
C TYR A 322 8.59 0.95 -5.89
N ARG A 323 9.91 0.87 -5.75
CA ARG A 323 10.65 -0.34 -6.14
C ARG A 323 10.16 -1.56 -5.36
N GLU A 324 9.78 -1.38 -4.12
CA GLU A 324 9.24 -2.44 -3.27
C GLU A 324 7.88 -2.98 -3.77
N VAL A 325 7.07 -2.14 -4.44
CA VAL A 325 5.86 -2.61 -5.15
C VAL A 325 6.24 -3.47 -6.36
N ASN A 326 7.29 -3.08 -7.10
CA ASN A 326 7.81 -3.89 -8.20
C ASN A 326 8.32 -5.24 -7.69
N ASP A 327 9.18 -5.24 -6.67
CA ASP A 327 9.76 -6.44 -6.07
C ASP A 327 8.65 -7.40 -5.59
N LEU A 328 7.65 -6.87 -4.86
CA LEU A 328 6.48 -7.63 -4.42
C LEU A 328 5.70 -8.23 -5.59
N HIS A 329 5.44 -7.44 -6.62
CA HIS A 329 4.71 -7.90 -7.82
C HIS A 329 5.49 -9.01 -8.56
N LYS A 330 6.80 -8.87 -8.70
CA LYS A 330 7.62 -9.88 -9.38
C LYS A 330 7.79 -11.15 -8.53
N GLN A 331 7.86 -11.03 -7.22
CA GLN A 331 7.77 -12.19 -6.32
C GLN A 331 6.43 -12.92 -6.48
N MET A 332 5.32 -12.19 -6.59
CA MET A 332 4.00 -12.78 -6.86
C MET A 332 3.98 -13.54 -8.19
N LEU A 333 4.54 -12.97 -9.27
CA LEU A 333 4.64 -13.65 -10.56
C LEU A 333 5.50 -14.92 -10.49
N ARG A 334 6.64 -14.85 -9.78
CA ARG A 334 7.51 -16.02 -9.54
C ARG A 334 6.78 -17.10 -8.72
N ALA A 335 6.04 -16.73 -7.69
CA ALA A 335 5.21 -17.65 -6.91
C ALA A 335 4.13 -18.30 -7.77
N SER A 336 3.47 -17.52 -8.65
CA SER A 336 2.47 -18.03 -9.60
C SER A 336 3.07 -19.05 -10.56
N GLU A 337 4.24 -18.79 -11.16
CA GLU A 337 4.94 -19.70 -12.06
C GLU A 337 5.30 -21.02 -11.35
N LYS A 338 5.83 -20.93 -10.12
CA LYS A 338 6.15 -22.13 -9.31
C LYS A 338 4.91 -22.95 -8.99
N VAL A 339 3.80 -22.32 -8.61
CA VAL A 339 2.53 -23.02 -8.33
C VAL A 339 1.97 -23.67 -9.61
N ASP A 340 2.09 -23.02 -10.78
CA ASP A 340 1.68 -23.59 -12.06
C ASP A 340 2.49 -24.83 -12.46
N SER A 341 3.75 -24.88 -12.07
CA SER A 341 4.66 -25.99 -12.33
C SER A 341 4.54 -27.16 -11.34
N MET A 342 3.67 -27.07 -10.33
CA MET A 342 3.50 -28.14 -9.35
C MET A 342 2.95 -29.41 -9.97
N PRO A 343 3.44 -30.60 -9.54
CA PRO A 343 2.79 -31.85 -9.89
C PRO A 343 1.39 -31.91 -9.25
N ASP A 344 0.42 -32.53 -9.93
CA ASP A 344 -0.92 -32.74 -9.39
C ASP A 344 -0.89 -33.39 -8.02
N GLY A 345 -1.66 -32.85 -7.09
CA GLY A 345 -1.72 -33.39 -5.73
C GLY A 345 -2.51 -32.51 -4.76
N PRO A 346 -2.74 -32.98 -3.54
CA PRO A 346 -3.56 -32.28 -2.55
C PRO A 346 -2.95 -30.94 -2.10
N THR A 347 -1.64 -30.76 -2.25
CA THR A 347 -0.93 -29.55 -1.86
C THR A 347 -1.20 -28.38 -2.82
N VAL A 348 -1.58 -28.64 -4.08
CA VAL A 348 -1.82 -27.60 -5.11
C VAL A 348 -2.91 -26.63 -4.67
N SER A 349 -4.02 -27.14 -4.11
CA SER A 349 -5.12 -26.26 -3.64
C SER A 349 -4.68 -25.31 -2.54
N ARG A 350 -3.84 -25.76 -1.60
CA ARG A 350 -3.29 -24.90 -0.54
C ARG A 350 -2.31 -23.87 -1.09
N ALA A 351 -1.43 -24.29 -1.99
CA ALA A 351 -0.49 -23.39 -2.63
C ALA A 351 -1.22 -22.29 -3.44
N LEU A 352 -2.28 -22.66 -4.16
CA LEU A 352 -3.16 -21.71 -4.87
C LEU A 352 -3.87 -20.76 -3.91
N ASP A 353 -4.36 -21.25 -2.78
CA ASP A 353 -5.03 -20.39 -1.79
C ASP A 353 -4.07 -19.35 -1.19
N HIS A 354 -2.85 -19.77 -0.84
CA HIS A 354 -1.79 -18.84 -0.42
C HIS A 354 -1.41 -17.85 -1.53
N LEU A 355 -1.23 -18.33 -2.77
CA LEU A 355 -0.93 -17.47 -3.91
C LEU A 355 -2.02 -16.39 -4.07
N TYR A 356 -3.29 -16.79 -4.06
CA TYR A 356 -4.41 -15.86 -4.23
C TYR A 356 -4.51 -14.84 -3.08
N GLN A 357 -4.21 -15.22 -1.84
CA GLN A 357 -4.11 -14.30 -0.73
C GLN A 357 -2.95 -13.31 -0.92
N GLY A 358 -1.79 -13.78 -1.39
CA GLY A 358 -0.66 -12.94 -1.74
C GLY A 358 -0.88 -12.02 -2.94
N GLN A 359 -2.00 -12.17 -3.66
CA GLN A 359 -2.42 -11.33 -4.79
C GLN A 359 -3.43 -10.24 -4.38
N SER A 360 -3.83 -10.13 -3.10
CA SER A 360 -4.69 -9.05 -2.60
C SER A 360 -4.13 -7.67 -2.95
N ASN A 361 -4.98 -6.74 -3.37
CA ASN A 361 -4.53 -5.49 -3.98
C ASN A 361 -3.76 -4.54 -3.05
N ASP A 362 -4.04 -4.56 -1.75
CA ASP A 362 -3.72 -3.52 -0.77
C ASP A 362 -2.26 -3.05 -0.78
N CYS A 363 -1.30 -3.96 -1.01
CA CYS A 363 0.12 -3.65 -0.98
C CYS A 363 0.75 -3.41 -2.37
N TYR A 364 -0.03 -3.42 -3.47
CA TYR A 364 0.48 -3.20 -4.83
C TYR A 364 0.34 -1.76 -5.32
N TRP A 365 -0.06 -0.86 -4.45
CA TRP A 365 -0.21 0.56 -4.72
C TRP A 365 -0.06 1.38 -3.44
N HIS A 366 -0.13 2.71 -3.53
CA HIS A 366 -0.13 3.63 -2.40
C HIS A 366 -0.98 4.86 -2.67
N GLY A 367 -1.75 5.25 -1.64
CA GLY A 367 -2.60 6.42 -1.65
C GLY A 367 -2.80 6.96 -0.24
N LEU A 368 -3.90 7.64 0.01
CA LEU A 368 -4.22 8.21 1.33
C LEU A 368 -4.55 7.16 2.40
N PHE A 369 -4.73 5.90 2.02
CA PHE A 369 -5.09 4.81 2.94
C PHE A 369 -3.91 3.95 3.39
N GLY A 370 -2.70 4.36 3.09
CA GLY A 370 -1.48 3.72 3.54
C GLY A 370 -0.89 2.68 2.57
N GLY A 371 -1.68 1.87 1.88
CA GLY A 371 -1.22 0.94 0.86
C GLY A 371 0.02 0.15 1.27
N ILE A 372 1.08 0.17 0.45
CA ILE A 372 2.36 -0.52 0.71
C ILE A 372 3.03 -0.12 2.04
N TYR A 373 2.70 1.06 2.60
CA TYR A 373 3.25 1.52 3.88
C TYR A 373 2.64 0.82 5.11
N ILE A 374 1.53 0.08 4.95
CA ILE A 374 0.93 -0.68 6.06
C ILE A 374 1.71 -1.97 6.27
N VAL A 375 2.58 -1.97 7.26
CA VAL A 375 3.60 -3.00 7.44
C VAL A 375 3.02 -4.39 7.70
N HIS A 376 1.97 -4.52 8.53
CA HIS A 376 1.39 -5.82 8.85
C HIS A 376 0.67 -6.47 7.66
N MET A 377 0.01 -5.68 6.81
CA MET A 377 -0.60 -6.19 5.56
C MET A 377 0.46 -6.60 4.56
N ARG A 378 1.52 -5.78 4.41
CA ARG A 378 2.67 -6.12 3.54
C ARG A 378 3.35 -7.42 3.98
N MET A 379 3.59 -7.58 5.29
CA MET A 379 4.17 -8.81 5.83
C MET A 379 3.24 -10.01 5.64
N ALA A 380 1.92 -9.85 5.80
CA ALA A 380 0.95 -10.91 5.53
C ALA A 380 0.93 -11.30 4.04
N THR A 381 0.92 -10.32 3.12
CA THR A 381 1.01 -10.57 1.68
C THR A 381 2.27 -11.37 1.33
N LEU A 382 3.44 -10.93 1.82
CA LEU A 382 4.71 -11.64 1.62
C LEU A 382 4.70 -13.03 2.26
N SER A 383 4.16 -13.20 3.47
CA SER A 383 4.02 -14.49 4.15
C SER A 383 3.26 -15.49 3.29
N HIS A 384 2.19 -15.07 2.64
CA HIS A 384 1.43 -15.92 1.75
C HIS A 384 2.20 -16.27 0.46
N LEU A 385 2.94 -15.34 -0.13
CA LEU A 385 3.80 -15.62 -1.29
C LEU A 385 4.93 -16.58 -0.93
N ILE A 386 5.57 -16.40 0.22
CA ILE A 386 6.60 -17.31 0.74
C ILE A 386 6.02 -18.73 0.94
N ALA A 387 4.80 -18.83 1.50
CA ALA A 387 4.12 -20.10 1.67
C ALA A 387 3.83 -20.80 0.34
N ALA A 388 3.33 -20.06 -0.65
CA ALA A 388 3.05 -20.59 -1.97
C ALA A 388 4.32 -21.13 -2.64
N GLU A 389 5.41 -20.36 -2.61
CA GLU A 389 6.71 -20.79 -3.14
C GLU A 389 7.28 -22.00 -2.38
N ASP A 390 7.20 -22.03 -1.04
CA ASP A 390 7.72 -23.12 -0.21
C ASP A 390 6.98 -24.42 -0.50
N LEU A 391 5.65 -24.40 -0.57
CA LEU A 391 4.82 -25.56 -0.92
C LEU A 391 5.12 -26.07 -2.32
N ALA A 392 5.30 -25.17 -3.28
CA ALA A 392 5.61 -25.52 -4.66
C ALA A 392 7.00 -26.17 -4.80
N ASP A 393 8.03 -25.53 -4.25
CA ASP A 393 9.39 -26.04 -4.26
C ASP A 393 9.50 -27.42 -3.55
N ALA A 394 8.82 -27.58 -2.41
CA ALA A 394 8.79 -28.84 -1.69
C ALA A 394 8.12 -29.97 -2.50
N ALA A 395 7.00 -29.67 -3.20
CA ALA A 395 6.31 -30.63 -4.05
C ALA A 395 7.16 -31.06 -5.25
N VAL A 396 7.82 -30.11 -5.92
CA VAL A 396 8.73 -30.39 -7.04
C VAL A 396 9.94 -31.21 -6.57
N ALA A 397 10.54 -30.86 -5.42
CA ALA A 397 11.66 -31.62 -4.85
C ALA A 397 11.28 -33.05 -4.49
N ALA A 398 10.08 -33.27 -3.92
CA ALA A 398 9.58 -34.61 -3.61
C ALA A 398 9.34 -35.45 -4.87
N ALA A 399 8.77 -34.86 -5.93
CA ALA A 399 8.52 -35.54 -7.21
C ALA A 399 9.81 -35.93 -7.94
N ALA A 400 10.87 -35.10 -7.82
CA ALA A 400 12.18 -35.38 -8.43
C ALA A 400 12.95 -36.54 -7.76
N GLY A 401 12.42 -37.15 -6.72
CA GLY A 401 13.01 -38.33 -6.06
C GLY A 401 14.39 -38.08 -5.42
N GLY A 402 14.74 -36.83 -5.12
CA GLY A 402 16.04 -36.48 -4.54
C GLY A 402 17.24 -36.66 -5.50
N GLY A 403 17.01 -36.88 -6.79
CA GLY A 403 18.03 -37.09 -7.82
C GLY A 403 18.89 -35.84 -8.12
N ARG A 404 20.16 -36.09 -8.48
CA ARG A 404 21.20 -35.07 -8.59
C ARG A 404 21.14 -34.17 -9.84
N ASP A 405 20.38 -34.52 -10.86
CA ASP A 405 20.36 -33.78 -12.12
C ASP A 405 18.92 -33.59 -12.67
N GLY A 406 18.58 -32.34 -12.98
CA GLY A 406 17.36 -31.95 -13.69
C GLY A 406 16.23 -31.44 -12.79
N GLY A 407 16.09 -30.12 -12.68
CA GLY A 407 14.93 -29.48 -12.09
C GLY A 407 14.94 -29.33 -10.57
N ARG A 408 16.11 -29.00 -9.99
CA ARG A 408 16.18 -28.72 -8.54
C ARG A 408 15.58 -27.36 -8.24
N PRO A 409 14.57 -27.27 -7.32
CA PRO A 409 14.06 -25.98 -6.83
C PRO A 409 15.06 -25.26 -5.91
N TYR A 410 16.10 -25.98 -5.44
CA TYR A 410 17.11 -25.47 -4.52
C TYR A 410 18.47 -25.27 -5.19
N GLY A 411 19.10 -24.16 -4.88
CA GLY A 411 20.41 -23.76 -5.42
C GLY A 411 20.50 -22.25 -5.66
N ALA A 412 21.60 -21.83 -6.28
CA ALA A 412 21.81 -20.46 -6.72
C ALA A 412 21.76 -20.38 -8.24
N ARG A 413 21.10 -19.35 -8.78
CA ARG A 413 21.02 -19.10 -10.23
C ARG A 413 20.93 -17.61 -10.54
N LEU A 414 21.41 -17.22 -11.73
CA LEU A 414 21.16 -15.91 -12.31
C LEU A 414 19.77 -15.88 -12.95
N THR A 415 19.02 -14.84 -12.67
CA THR A 415 17.69 -14.61 -13.26
C THR A 415 17.27 -13.16 -12.97
N ASP A 416 16.71 -12.51 -13.95
CA ASP A 416 16.09 -11.20 -13.82
C ASP A 416 14.83 -11.33 -12.95
N THR A 417 14.94 -10.99 -11.65
CA THR A 417 13.87 -11.21 -10.66
C THR A 417 12.90 -10.04 -10.55
N ASP A 418 13.31 -8.85 -10.99
CA ASP A 418 12.51 -7.62 -10.91
C ASP A 418 12.14 -7.02 -12.27
N LEU A 419 12.55 -7.70 -13.35
CA LEU A 419 12.32 -7.38 -14.76
C LEU A 419 12.88 -6.00 -15.17
N ASP A 420 14.10 -5.72 -14.74
CA ASP A 420 14.86 -4.54 -15.13
C ASP A 420 15.88 -4.79 -16.27
N ALA A 421 15.91 -6.02 -16.80
CA ALA A 421 16.81 -6.54 -17.84
C ALA A 421 18.23 -6.81 -17.34
N VAL A 422 18.45 -6.89 -16.05
CA VAL A 422 19.71 -7.34 -15.43
C VAL A 422 19.41 -8.51 -14.50
N ASP A 423 20.31 -9.49 -14.50
CA ASP A 423 20.14 -10.68 -13.65
C ASP A 423 20.57 -10.40 -12.21
N GLU A 424 19.74 -10.79 -11.24
CA GLU A 424 20.08 -10.99 -9.83
C GLU A 424 20.52 -12.42 -9.58
N VAL A 425 21.14 -12.65 -8.43
CA VAL A 425 21.37 -14.01 -7.94
C VAL A 425 20.23 -14.42 -7.04
N LEU A 426 19.39 -15.34 -7.50
CA LEU A 426 18.34 -15.97 -6.69
C LEU A 426 18.88 -17.23 -6.03
N ILE A 427 18.90 -17.25 -4.71
CA ILE A 427 19.33 -18.37 -3.87
C ILE A 427 18.10 -18.97 -3.20
N THR A 428 17.90 -20.26 -3.36
CA THR A 428 16.78 -20.99 -2.78
C THR A 428 17.28 -22.21 -2.02
N SER A 429 16.83 -22.38 -0.77
CA SER A 429 17.11 -23.55 0.08
C SER A 429 15.85 -23.95 0.84
N PRO A 430 15.82 -25.11 1.51
CA PRO A 430 14.68 -25.49 2.36
C PRO A 430 14.36 -24.48 3.49
N GLY A 431 15.33 -23.69 3.96
CA GLY A 431 15.16 -22.78 5.09
C GLY A 431 14.95 -21.32 4.69
N GLN A 432 15.44 -20.92 3.52
CA GLN A 432 15.42 -19.51 3.10
C GLN A 432 15.43 -19.34 1.57
N THR A 433 14.87 -18.21 1.13
CA THR A 433 15.05 -17.64 -0.20
C THR A 433 15.74 -16.29 -0.05
N VAL A 434 16.76 -16.02 -0.89
CA VAL A 434 17.50 -14.75 -0.88
C VAL A 434 17.66 -14.27 -2.32
N VAL A 435 17.48 -12.98 -2.53
CA VAL A 435 17.79 -12.29 -3.80
C VAL A 435 18.93 -11.33 -3.53
N LEU A 436 20.00 -11.48 -4.30
CA LEU A 436 21.17 -10.60 -4.28
C LEU A 436 21.15 -9.75 -5.56
N ASP A 437 20.91 -8.46 -5.41
CA ASP A 437 20.87 -7.49 -6.49
C ASP A 437 22.31 -7.03 -6.81
N LEU A 438 22.76 -7.29 -8.02
CA LEU A 438 24.11 -6.97 -8.47
C LEU A 438 24.26 -5.49 -8.82
N ASN A 439 23.17 -4.83 -9.24
CA ASN A 439 23.19 -3.45 -9.70
C ASN A 439 22.97 -2.41 -8.60
N ASP A 440 22.41 -2.82 -7.46
CA ASP A 440 22.07 -1.94 -6.36
C ASP A 440 22.93 -2.31 -5.13
N GLY A 441 24.16 -1.86 -5.16
CA GLY A 441 25.13 -2.06 -4.09
C GLY A 441 25.69 -3.49 -3.99
N GLY A 442 25.36 -4.43 -4.89
CA GLY A 442 25.66 -5.85 -4.70
C GLY A 442 25.11 -6.34 -3.36
N ALA A 443 23.86 -6.02 -3.08
CA ALA A 443 23.23 -6.15 -1.78
C ALA A 443 21.98 -7.06 -1.82
N ILE A 444 21.56 -7.53 -0.66
CA ILE A 444 20.37 -8.39 -0.52
C ILE A 444 19.11 -7.52 -0.61
N SER A 445 18.29 -7.78 -1.61
CA SER A 445 16.99 -7.13 -1.82
C SER A 445 15.84 -7.89 -1.17
N SER A 446 15.93 -9.23 -1.06
CA SER A 446 14.96 -10.06 -0.37
C SER A 446 15.66 -11.13 0.46
N TRP A 447 15.16 -11.35 1.67
CA TRP A 447 15.57 -12.45 2.55
C TRP A 447 14.35 -13.02 3.26
N ASP A 448 13.89 -14.16 2.77
CA ASP A 448 12.67 -14.81 3.22
C ASP A 448 12.98 -16.06 4.03
N LEU A 449 12.48 -16.13 5.25
CA LEU A 449 12.54 -17.31 6.12
C LEU A 449 11.32 -18.19 5.83
N ARG A 450 11.54 -19.42 5.35
CA ARG A 450 10.46 -20.27 4.84
C ARG A 450 9.62 -20.92 5.93
N ALA A 451 10.21 -21.36 7.01
CA ALA A 451 9.47 -22.07 8.07
C ALA A 451 8.50 -21.13 8.81
N SER A 452 8.96 -19.94 9.18
CA SER A 452 8.15 -18.90 9.84
C SER A 452 7.40 -17.98 8.85
N ARG A 453 7.69 -18.06 7.55
CA ARG A 453 7.11 -17.22 6.49
C ARG A 453 7.35 -15.72 6.69
N VAL A 454 8.52 -15.35 7.19
CA VAL A 454 8.90 -13.96 7.48
C VAL A 454 9.82 -13.42 6.40
N ALA A 455 9.44 -12.29 5.78
CA ALA A 455 10.25 -11.54 4.83
C ALA A 455 11.14 -10.52 5.58
N LEU A 456 12.35 -10.94 5.95
CA LEU A 456 13.25 -10.15 6.81
C LEU A 456 13.71 -8.84 6.15
N ALA A 457 13.99 -8.82 4.86
CA ALA A 457 14.55 -7.66 4.17
C ALA A 457 13.49 -6.67 3.66
N SER A 458 12.20 -6.86 4.02
CA SER A 458 11.11 -5.98 3.56
C SER A 458 11.08 -4.66 4.34
N VAL A 459 12.04 -3.78 4.09
CA VAL A 459 12.14 -2.43 4.68
C VAL A 459 11.97 -1.38 3.59
N LEU A 460 10.96 -0.50 3.73
CA LEU A 460 10.72 0.54 2.74
C LEU A 460 11.68 1.71 2.87
N ARG A 461 12.12 2.23 1.74
CA ARG A 461 12.80 3.52 1.63
C ARG A 461 11.86 4.65 2.03
N ARG A 462 12.35 5.61 2.82
CA ARG A 462 11.63 6.84 3.17
C ARG A 462 11.69 7.80 1.99
N ARG A 463 10.54 8.09 1.40
CA ARG A 463 10.38 8.92 0.20
C ARG A 463 9.56 10.18 0.49
N PRO A 464 9.77 11.27 -0.27
CA PRO A 464 8.82 12.38 -0.25
C PRO A 464 7.49 11.94 -0.85
N GLU A 465 6.38 12.34 -0.21
CA GLU A 465 5.03 12.12 -0.69
C GLU A 465 4.31 13.46 -0.87
N ALA A 466 3.40 13.54 -1.84
CA ALA A 466 2.69 14.79 -2.13
C ALA A 466 1.89 15.31 -0.92
N TYR A 467 1.34 14.41 -0.10
CA TYR A 467 0.59 14.77 1.10
C TYR A 467 1.46 15.31 2.25
N HIS A 468 2.79 15.14 2.22
CA HIS A 468 3.68 15.68 3.25
C HIS A 468 3.62 17.22 3.35
N GLN A 469 3.33 17.90 2.23
CA GLN A 469 3.17 19.35 2.25
C GLN A 469 1.98 19.79 3.12
N ARG A 470 0.88 19.05 3.09
CA ARG A 470 -0.31 19.32 3.93
C ARG A 470 0.02 19.22 5.42
N LEU A 471 0.87 18.27 5.81
CA LEU A 471 1.35 18.11 7.17
C LEU A 471 2.26 19.27 7.58
N VAL A 472 3.19 19.67 6.73
CA VAL A 472 4.08 20.83 6.98
C VAL A 472 3.27 22.10 7.16
N ASP A 473 2.26 22.33 6.33
CA ASP A 473 1.39 23.50 6.40
C ASP A 473 0.54 23.48 7.68
N HIS A 474 0.03 22.31 8.07
CA HIS A 474 -0.72 22.10 9.30
C HIS A 474 0.12 22.43 10.54
N ASP A 475 1.32 21.87 10.67
CA ASP A 475 2.20 22.07 11.81
C ASP A 475 2.65 23.54 11.90
N ARG A 476 2.97 24.18 10.77
CA ARG A 476 3.28 25.62 10.70
C ARG A 476 2.11 26.48 11.19
N ALA A 477 0.87 26.15 10.78
CA ALA A 477 -0.31 26.89 11.24
C ALA A 477 -0.51 26.73 12.75
N ALA A 478 -0.28 25.52 13.31
CA ALA A 478 -0.34 25.26 14.73
C ALA A 478 0.73 26.04 15.52
N GLU A 479 1.96 26.13 15.01
CA GLU A 479 3.03 26.95 15.61
C GLU A 479 2.68 28.44 15.63
N VAL A 480 2.19 29.00 14.52
CA VAL A 480 1.74 30.39 14.43
C VAL A 480 0.60 30.66 15.40
N ALA A 481 -0.37 29.76 15.53
CA ALA A 481 -1.47 29.91 16.48
C ALA A 481 -0.99 29.87 17.95
N ALA A 482 -0.01 29.01 18.25
CA ALA A 482 0.59 28.94 19.60
C ALA A 482 1.38 30.21 19.96
N LEU A 483 2.12 30.78 19.01
CA LEU A 483 2.85 32.05 19.20
C LEU A 483 1.86 33.22 19.45
N GLY A 484 0.80 33.31 18.64
CA GLY A 484 -0.24 34.31 18.82
C GLY A 484 -0.96 34.23 20.18
N GLN A 485 -1.21 33.03 20.69
CA GLN A 485 -1.75 32.80 22.02
C GLN A 485 -0.78 33.20 23.14
N THR A 486 0.53 32.99 22.95
CA THR A 486 1.57 33.34 23.90
C THR A 486 1.71 34.87 23.98
N GLU A 487 1.69 35.56 22.84
CA GLU A 487 1.69 37.03 22.79
C GLU A 487 0.40 37.63 23.40
N ALA A 488 -0.76 37.06 23.08
CA ALA A 488 -2.03 37.47 23.66
C ALA A 488 -2.07 37.26 25.19
N LYS A 489 -1.47 36.18 25.70
CA LYS A 489 -1.36 35.89 27.12
C LYS A 489 -0.35 36.85 27.82
N ALA A 490 0.77 37.15 27.18
CA ALA A 490 1.74 38.11 27.67
C ALA A 490 1.14 39.55 27.76
N LEU A 491 0.34 39.93 26.76
CA LEU A 491 -0.40 41.18 26.74
C LEU A 491 -1.54 41.22 27.79
N ALA A 492 -2.13 40.09 28.16
CA ALA A 492 -3.15 40.00 29.20
C ALA A 492 -2.55 39.99 30.61
N ASP A 493 -1.33 39.49 30.79
CA ASP A 493 -0.60 39.50 32.08
C ASP A 493 0.06 40.87 32.38
N GLU A 494 0.27 41.72 31.33
CA GLU A 494 0.59 43.13 31.52
C GLU A 494 -0.71 43.91 31.81
N GLY A 495 -1.09 44.02 33.06
CA GLY A 495 -2.28 44.73 33.53
C GLY A 495 -2.35 46.16 33.00
N PRO A 496 -3.52 46.83 33.05
CA PRO A 496 -3.76 48.07 32.33
C PRO A 496 -2.87 49.19 32.84
N VAL A 497 -1.95 49.66 32.00
CA VAL A 497 -1.25 50.92 32.19
C VAL A 497 -2.25 52.05 32.01
N ALA A 498 -2.57 52.72 33.09
CA ALA A 498 -3.47 53.86 33.10
C ALA A 498 -2.84 55.06 32.37
N GLY A 499 -3.53 55.58 31.37
CA GLY A 499 -3.50 56.99 31.00
C GLY A 499 -2.60 57.39 29.83
N ALA A 500 -3.21 57.52 28.64
CA ALA A 500 -3.00 58.69 27.75
C ALA A 500 -4.08 58.69 26.64
N PRO A 501 -4.45 59.86 26.09
CA PRO A 501 -5.74 60.05 25.43
C PRO A 501 -5.76 59.74 23.93
N ALA A 502 -6.99 59.45 23.49
CA ALA A 502 -7.34 59.17 22.10
C ALA A 502 -7.03 60.36 21.16
N THR A 503 -6.36 60.05 20.06
CA THR A 503 -6.44 60.89 18.84
C THR A 503 -6.92 60.01 17.68
N VAL A 504 -8.06 60.46 17.14
CA VAL A 504 -8.70 59.97 15.92
C VAL A 504 -7.86 60.41 14.72
N ALA A 505 -7.60 59.51 13.79
CA ALA A 505 -7.18 59.87 12.44
C ALA A 505 -7.87 58.94 11.44
N GLU A 506 -8.63 59.57 10.57
CA GLU A 506 -9.34 59.00 9.41
C GLU A 506 -8.40 58.55 8.25
N PRO A 507 -8.92 57.82 7.26
CA PRO A 507 -8.13 57.04 6.31
C PRO A 507 -7.68 57.84 5.08
N ALA A 508 -6.49 57.53 4.59
CA ALA A 508 -6.01 58.05 3.31
C ALA A 508 -5.97 56.95 2.24
N THR A 509 -6.51 57.33 1.10
CA THR A 509 -6.68 56.56 -0.13
C THR A 509 -5.42 56.45 -0.96
N ALA A 510 -5.32 55.32 -1.66
CA ALA A 510 -4.79 55.05 -3.02
C ALA A 510 -3.29 55.19 -3.30
N GLY A 511 -2.76 54.15 -3.92
CA GLY A 511 -1.51 54.17 -4.66
C GLY A 511 -1.12 52.79 -5.16
N ALA A 512 -1.45 52.47 -6.39
CA ALA A 512 -1.05 51.25 -7.10
C ALA A 512 0.46 51.24 -7.40
N ALA A 513 1.10 50.07 -7.19
CA ALA A 513 2.27 49.68 -7.96
C ALA A 513 2.46 48.16 -7.93
N THR A 514 2.62 47.66 -9.11
CA THR A 514 2.80 46.33 -9.65
C THR A 514 4.02 45.57 -9.15
N ALA A 515 3.85 44.23 -9.18
CA ALA A 515 4.78 43.16 -9.55
C ALA A 515 5.26 42.21 -8.42
N GLY A 516 5.08 40.93 -8.68
CA GLY A 516 5.85 39.86 -8.06
C GLY A 516 5.01 38.71 -7.50
N ALA A 517 4.56 37.84 -8.38
CA ALA A 517 3.84 36.62 -8.02
C ALA A 517 4.69 35.65 -7.22
N ALA A 518 4.22 35.32 -6.06
CA ALA A 518 4.43 34.02 -5.41
C ALA A 518 3.09 33.67 -4.76
N GLY A 519 2.30 32.89 -5.48
CA GLY A 519 1.00 32.43 -5.04
C GLY A 519 1.16 31.36 -3.94
N GLY A 520 1.24 31.82 -2.70
CA GLY A 520 0.88 30.98 -1.57
C GLY A 520 -0.63 31.00 -1.46
N GLN A 521 -1.31 29.91 -1.77
CA GLN A 521 -2.70 29.75 -1.38
C GLN A 521 -2.76 29.79 0.15
N ALA A 522 -3.30 30.88 0.68
CA ALA A 522 -3.79 30.90 2.02
C ALA A 522 -4.78 29.73 2.15
N ALA A 523 -4.54 28.88 3.17
CA ALA A 523 -5.51 27.89 3.59
C ALA A 523 -6.86 28.62 3.68
N ALA A 524 -7.78 28.27 2.79
CA ALA A 524 -9.15 28.75 2.86
C ALA A 524 -9.63 28.39 4.26
N ALA A 525 -9.93 29.37 5.08
CA ALA A 525 -10.60 29.20 6.34
C ALA A 525 -11.81 28.33 6.03
N ALA A 526 -11.83 27.13 6.59
CA ALA A 526 -12.86 26.13 6.36
C ALA A 526 -14.22 26.81 6.55
N THR A 527 -14.97 26.94 5.49
CA THR A 527 -16.40 27.28 5.58
C THR A 527 -17.02 26.31 6.54
N PRO A 528 -17.78 26.76 7.56
CA PRO A 528 -18.48 25.84 8.46
C PRO A 528 -19.29 24.88 7.62
N ALA A 529 -19.17 23.57 7.89
CA ALA A 529 -20.01 22.57 7.25
C ALA A 529 -21.47 22.96 7.48
N GLU A 530 -22.27 23.04 6.41
CA GLU A 530 -23.70 23.23 6.49
C GLU A 530 -24.28 21.97 7.17
N GLY A 531 -24.59 22.04 8.44
CA GLY A 531 -25.13 20.94 9.23
C GLY A 531 -24.07 20.00 9.84
N ASN A 532 -24.52 18.96 10.54
CA ASN A 532 -23.70 17.94 11.23
C ASN A 532 -23.08 16.89 10.28
N ALA A 533 -23.04 17.12 8.96
CA ALA A 533 -22.51 16.16 8.00
C ALA A 533 -21.00 15.98 8.18
N PRO A 534 -20.48 14.74 8.22
CA PRO A 534 -19.05 14.48 8.29
C PRO A 534 -18.35 14.98 7.03
N ARG A 535 -17.09 15.39 7.19
CA ARG A 535 -16.23 15.71 6.05
C ARG A 535 -15.75 14.43 5.38
N THR A 536 -15.46 14.49 4.09
CA THR A 536 -14.82 13.37 3.42
C THR A 536 -13.40 13.17 3.96
N ILE A 537 -12.88 11.96 3.93
CA ILE A 537 -11.50 11.64 4.34
C ILE A 537 -10.45 12.42 3.53
N HIS A 538 -10.81 12.88 2.33
CA HIS A 538 -9.95 13.72 1.49
C HIS A 538 -9.78 15.15 2.04
N ASP A 539 -10.73 15.64 2.84
CA ASP A 539 -10.79 17.01 3.34
C ASP A 539 -10.25 17.15 4.77
N ILE A 540 -10.01 16.03 5.46
CA ILE A 540 -9.57 16.03 6.85
C ILE A 540 -8.05 15.96 6.91
N VAL A 541 -7.42 16.91 7.63
CA VAL A 541 -6.04 16.78 8.10
C VAL A 541 -6.14 16.41 9.58
N ASN A 542 -6.12 15.11 9.85
CA ASN A 542 -6.02 14.59 11.21
C ASN A 542 -4.56 14.18 11.47
N VAL A 543 -4.04 14.52 12.65
CA VAL A 543 -2.65 14.25 13.02
C VAL A 543 -2.66 13.53 14.37
N LYS A 544 -2.19 12.28 14.40
CA LYS A 544 -2.24 11.46 15.63
C LYS A 544 -1.29 11.94 16.73
N GLU A 545 -0.23 12.64 16.37
CA GLU A 545 0.72 13.23 17.31
C GLU A 545 1.20 14.61 16.81
N PRO A 546 1.37 15.62 17.69
CA PRO A 546 1.80 16.95 17.27
C PRO A 546 3.26 16.95 16.80
N GLY A 547 3.58 17.83 15.83
CA GLY A 547 4.95 18.03 15.35
C GLY A 547 5.46 16.90 14.43
N LEU A 548 4.57 16.16 13.78
CA LEU A 548 4.93 15.05 12.87
C LEU A 548 5.82 15.50 11.71
N ALA A 549 5.72 16.76 11.25
CA ALA A 549 6.56 17.28 10.18
C ALA A 549 8.06 17.19 10.51
N ALA A 550 8.45 17.25 11.79
CA ALA A 550 9.83 17.08 12.23
C ALA A 550 10.39 15.66 12.02
N PHE A 551 9.53 14.67 11.75
CA PHE A 551 9.90 13.29 11.48
C PHE A 551 9.96 12.98 9.97
N LEU A 552 9.65 13.93 9.10
CA LEU A 552 9.84 13.80 7.66
C LEU A 552 11.34 13.67 7.34
N ARG A 553 11.74 12.50 6.91
CA ARG A 553 13.11 12.16 6.52
C ARG A 553 13.07 11.37 5.23
N TYR A 554 14.08 11.57 4.39
CA TYR A 554 14.13 10.95 3.07
C TYR A 554 15.50 10.27 2.88
N ASP A 555 15.44 8.99 2.47
CA ASP A 555 16.64 8.21 2.24
C ASP A 555 17.25 8.53 0.88
N ARG A 556 18.58 8.42 0.80
CA ARG A 556 19.33 8.62 -0.43
C ARG A 556 19.33 7.38 -1.31
N HIS A 557 19.27 6.18 -0.70
CA HIS A 557 19.36 4.87 -1.35
C HIS A 557 18.21 3.94 -0.90
N GLU A 558 18.03 2.83 -1.61
CA GLU A 558 17.10 1.78 -1.22
C GLU A 558 17.58 1.06 0.05
N ARG A 559 16.65 0.61 0.91
CA ARG A 559 16.96 -0.06 2.17
C ARG A 559 17.29 -1.55 1.95
N ARG A 560 18.39 -1.82 1.25
CA ARG A 560 18.92 -3.17 1.04
C ARG A 560 19.79 -3.62 2.23
N SER A 561 20.13 -4.91 2.31
CA SER A 561 20.98 -5.46 3.37
C SER A 561 22.34 -5.87 2.82
N GLY A 562 23.40 -5.54 3.58
CA GLY A 562 24.79 -5.73 3.15
C GLY A 562 25.33 -4.58 2.30
N LEU A 563 24.75 -3.37 2.38
CA LEU A 563 25.29 -2.16 1.76
C LEU A 563 26.60 -1.75 2.44
N VAL A 564 27.56 -1.27 1.65
CA VAL A 564 28.88 -0.86 2.13
C VAL A 564 29.03 0.64 2.04
N HIS A 565 29.26 1.27 3.20
CA HIS A 565 29.54 2.70 3.36
C HIS A 565 30.99 2.91 3.75
N LEU A 566 31.61 3.96 3.20
CA LEU A 566 32.88 4.50 3.66
C LEU A 566 32.63 5.85 4.32
N LEU A 567 32.65 5.88 5.64
CA LEU A 567 32.37 7.06 6.46
C LEU A 567 33.64 7.77 6.89
N PRO A 568 33.58 9.06 7.29
CA PRO A 568 34.74 9.75 7.86
C PRO A 568 35.36 8.99 9.03
N GLU A 569 36.72 9.00 9.11
CA GLU A 569 37.46 8.31 10.15
C GLU A 569 37.15 8.83 11.56
N GLY A 570 37.52 8.03 12.58
CA GLY A 570 37.48 8.41 14.00
C GLY A 570 36.06 8.29 14.61
N GLY A 571 35.11 7.66 13.93
CA GLY A 571 33.77 7.42 14.47
C GLY A 571 32.95 8.71 14.69
N THR A 572 33.22 9.73 13.87
CA THR A 572 32.60 11.08 13.99
C THR A 572 31.17 11.10 13.47
N THR A 573 30.76 10.11 12.66
CA THR A 573 29.37 10.01 12.17
C THR A 573 28.44 9.62 13.30
N SER A 574 27.56 10.54 13.71
CA SER A 574 26.62 10.33 14.81
C SER A 574 25.41 9.50 14.42
N VAL A 575 24.75 8.89 15.40
CA VAL A 575 23.49 8.16 15.22
C VAL A 575 22.41 9.04 14.61
N GLU A 576 22.34 10.33 15.04
CA GLU A 576 21.39 11.31 14.53
C GLU A 576 21.59 11.57 13.03
N ALA A 577 22.83 11.69 12.57
CA ALA A 577 23.14 11.88 11.15
C ALA A 577 22.75 10.65 10.31
N LEU A 578 22.96 9.44 10.84
CA LEU A 578 22.53 8.19 10.18
C LEU A 578 20.99 8.10 10.10
N VAL A 579 20.31 8.36 11.20
CA VAL A 579 18.83 8.39 11.26
C VAL A 579 18.25 9.41 10.29
N ALA A 580 18.86 10.60 10.20
CA ALA A 580 18.41 11.68 9.33
C ALA A 580 18.87 11.53 7.86
N ALA A 581 19.72 10.53 7.54
CA ALA A 581 20.36 10.37 6.24
C ALA A 581 21.15 11.61 5.79
N THR A 582 21.78 12.32 6.74
CA THR A 582 22.57 13.55 6.50
C THR A 582 24.08 13.33 6.70
N TYR A 583 24.50 12.09 6.94
CA TYR A 583 25.90 11.72 7.06
C TYR A 583 26.69 11.95 5.77
N GLU A 584 28.00 12.11 5.90
CA GLU A 584 28.92 12.19 4.78
C GLU A 584 29.28 10.78 4.30
N GLU A 585 29.11 10.51 3.01
CA GLU A 585 29.53 9.28 2.33
C GLU A 585 30.80 9.59 1.53
N LEU A 586 31.90 8.90 1.84
CA LEU A 586 33.15 9.06 1.14
C LEU A 586 33.27 8.16 -0.09
N GLY A 587 32.53 7.05 -0.12
CA GLY A 587 32.61 6.02 -1.14
C GLY A 587 31.53 6.12 -2.21
N ASP A 588 31.72 5.40 -3.31
CA ASP A 588 30.70 5.24 -4.39
C ASP A 588 30.19 3.78 -4.48
N PHE A 589 30.02 3.12 -3.31
CA PHE A 589 29.75 1.68 -3.23
C PHE A 589 28.27 1.35 -2.96
N VAL A 590 27.51 2.27 -2.40
CA VAL A 590 26.16 2.02 -1.86
C VAL A 590 25.14 1.65 -2.95
N GLU A 591 25.04 2.45 -4.00
CA GLU A 591 24.06 2.27 -5.10
C GLU A 591 24.71 1.76 -6.40
N ALA A 592 25.96 1.37 -6.35
CA ALA A 592 26.69 1.03 -7.53
C ALA A 592 26.57 -0.46 -7.90
N ALA A 593 26.74 -0.77 -9.18
CA ALA A 593 26.81 -2.14 -9.66
C ALA A 593 28.11 -2.83 -9.21
N TYR A 594 27.99 -4.11 -8.87
CA TYR A 594 29.08 -5.03 -8.58
C TYR A 594 29.14 -6.12 -9.64
N GLU A 595 30.35 -6.48 -10.05
CA GLU A 595 30.58 -7.57 -10.97
C GLU A 595 30.53 -8.91 -10.23
N LEU A 596 29.84 -9.89 -10.78
CA LEU A 596 29.83 -11.25 -10.27
C LEU A 596 31.17 -11.94 -10.59
N ASP A 597 31.93 -12.27 -9.55
CA ASP A 597 33.22 -12.95 -9.65
C ASP A 597 33.08 -14.48 -9.53
N CYS A 598 32.22 -14.96 -8.64
CA CYS A 598 32.00 -16.38 -8.41
C CYS A 598 30.51 -16.68 -8.09
N LEU A 599 29.98 -17.70 -8.75
CA LEU A 599 28.69 -18.33 -8.44
C LEU A 599 28.91 -19.83 -8.30
N SER A 600 28.98 -20.36 -7.10
CA SER A 600 29.28 -21.76 -6.85
C SER A 600 28.51 -22.29 -5.64
N GLY A 601 27.48 -23.09 -5.88
CA GLY A 601 26.73 -23.80 -4.85
C GLY A 601 26.16 -22.87 -3.78
N ASP A 602 26.85 -22.80 -2.64
CA ASP A 602 26.49 -22.02 -1.46
C ASP A 602 27.34 -20.72 -1.31
N ARG A 603 28.27 -20.45 -2.26
CA ARG A 603 29.17 -19.28 -2.24
C ARG A 603 28.95 -18.39 -3.45
N ILE A 604 28.76 -17.09 -3.20
CA ILE A 604 28.67 -16.04 -4.20
C ILE A 604 29.65 -14.95 -3.86
N SER A 605 30.48 -14.53 -4.83
CA SER A 605 31.44 -13.45 -4.67
C SER A 605 31.16 -12.36 -5.70
N VAL A 606 31.04 -11.13 -5.24
CA VAL A 606 30.82 -9.94 -6.08
C VAL A 606 31.87 -8.88 -5.77
N ARG A 607 32.31 -8.15 -6.78
CA ARG A 607 33.42 -7.18 -6.64
C ARG A 607 33.11 -5.87 -7.35
N ARG A 608 33.59 -4.77 -6.75
CA ARG A 608 33.60 -3.45 -7.36
C ARG A 608 34.96 -2.78 -7.16
N LEU A 609 35.50 -2.22 -8.25
CA LEU A 609 36.54 -1.22 -8.19
C LEU A 609 35.89 0.16 -8.26
N GLY A 610 35.92 0.88 -7.16
CA GLY A 610 35.31 2.20 -7.01
C GLY A 610 36.37 3.22 -6.51
N SER A 611 35.86 4.28 -5.87
CA SER A 611 36.69 5.31 -5.28
C SER A 611 36.19 5.79 -3.93
N ALA A 612 37.12 6.29 -3.11
CA ALA A 612 36.81 6.99 -1.87
C ALA A 612 37.42 8.39 -1.90
N LEU A 613 36.71 9.40 -1.40
CA LEU A 613 37.20 10.78 -1.22
C LEU A 613 38.07 10.87 0.04
N ILE A 614 39.35 10.68 -0.09
CA ILE A 614 40.31 10.74 1.03
C ILE A 614 41.06 12.08 0.98
N GLY A 615 40.88 12.90 2.02
CA GLY A 615 41.47 14.24 2.05
C GLY A 615 41.02 15.14 0.90
N GLY A 616 39.83 14.92 0.36
CA GLY A 616 39.24 15.64 -0.77
C GLY A 616 39.71 15.17 -2.14
N ALA A 617 40.50 14.11 -2.24
CA ALA A 617 40.96 13.52 -3.50
C ALA A 617 40.37 12.12 -3.71
N PRO A 618 39.85 11.78 -4.93
CA PRO A 618 39.38 10.45 -5.23
C PRO A 618 40.55 9.45 -5.22
N THR A 619 40.44 8.43 -4.37
CA THR A 619 41.44 7.37 -4.21
C THR A 619 40.81 6.03 -4.60
N PRO A 620 41.43 5.25 -5.50
CA PRO A 620 40.89 3.94 -5.90
C PRO A 620 40.84 2.97 -4.72
N VAL A 621 39.67 2.37 -4.50
CA VAL A 621 39.38 1.34 -3.50
C VAL A 621 38.63 0.21 -4.17
N ALA A 622 39.01 -1.03 -3.86
CA ALA A 622 38.20 -2.19 -4.27
C ALA A 622 37.45 -2.75 -3.07
N VAL A 623 36.20 -3.11 -3.31
CA VAL A 623 35.37 -3.83 -2.35
C VAL A 623 34.96 -5.17 -2.96
N GLU A 624 35.24 -6.26 -2.24
CA GLU A 624 34.74 -7.60 -2.54
C GLU A 624 33.82 -8.04 -1.43
N LYS A 625 32.65 -8.60 -1.80
CA LYS A 625 31.67 -9.20 -0.90
C LYS A 625 31.57 -10.69 -1.23
N THR A 626 31.83 -11.54 -0.25
CA THR A 626 31.61 -12.97 -0.37
C THR A 626 30.46 -13.38 0.54
N PHE A 627 29.38 -13.86 -0.07
CA PHE A 627 28.21 -14.41 0.62
C PHE A 627 28.32 -15.93 0.68
N ARG A 628 27.97 -16.51 1.83
CA ARG A 628 27.79 -17.96 2.01
C ARG A 628 26.45 -18.25 2.64
N PHE A 629 25.78 -19.25 2.09
CA PHE A 629 24.44 -19.67 2.51
C PHE A 629 24.47 -21.11 3.00
N GLY A 630 23.77 -21.39 4.11
CA GLY A 630 23.76 -22.72 4.69
C GLY A 630 22.69 -22.91 5.76
N GLY A 631 22.96 -23.83 6.67
CA GLY A 631 22.06 -24.13 7.77
C GLY A 631 20.97 -25.14 7.42
N SER A 632 19.96 -25.22 8.28
CA SER A 632 18.80 -26.11 8.14
C SER A 632 17.51 -25.32 7.94
N ARG A 633 16.39 -26.01 7.71
CA ARG A 633 15.08 -25.39 7.56
C ARG A 633 14.71 -24.46 8.71
N LEU A 634 14.92 -24.88 9.93
CA LEU A 634 14.61 -24.10 11.15
C LEU A 634 15.77 -23.20 11.62
N LYS A 635 16.94 -23.34 11.03
CA LYS A 635 18.13 -22.55 11.37
C LYS A 635 18.93 -22.25 10.11
N PRO A 636 18.37 -21.50 9.13
CA PRO A 636 19.15 -21.05 8.00
C PRO A 636 20.26 -20.11 8.47
N ALA A 637 21.38 -20.13 7.74
CA ALA A 637 22.54 -19.33 8.01
C ALA A 637 22.95 -18.54 6.79
N LEU A 638 23.47 -17.34 7.02
CA LEU A 638 24.01 -16.45 6.01
C LEU A 638 25.25 -15.76 6.56
N GLU A 639 26.35 -15.77 5.79
CA GLU A 639 27.59 -15.08 6.12
C GLU A 639 27.92 -14.08 5.02
N LEU A 640 28.33 -12.87 5.39
CA LEU A 640 28.90 -11.87 4.51
C LEU A 640 30.30 -11.51 4.98
N ALA A 641 31.33 -11.84 4.17
CA ALA A 641 32.68 -11.35 4.32
C ALA A 641 32.89 -10.17 3.36
N THR A 642 33.18 -9.00 3.89
CA THR A 642 33.51 -7.77 3.14
C THR A 642 34.99 -7.50 3.20
N THR A 643 35.66 -7.57 2.05
CA THR A 643 37.10 -7.24 1.91
C THR A 643 37.26 -5.88 1.23
N VAL A 644 38.01 -5.00 1.87
CA VAL A 644 38.33 -3.67 1.33
C VAL A 644 39.83 -3.62 1.06
N GLU A 645 40.19 -3.17 -0.14
CA GLU A 645 41.59 -3.09 -0.59
C GLU A 645 41.93 -1.67 -1.07
N ASN A 646 43.04 -1.12 -0.61
CA ASN A 646 43.56 0.14 -1.11
C ASN A 646 44.28 -0.07 -2.45
N ARG A 647 43.69 0.38 -3.53
CA ARG A 647 44.23 0.34 -4.90
C ARG A 647 44.94 1.65 -5.30
N GLY A 648 45.00 2.63 -4.39
CA GLY A 648 45.68 3.90 -4.58
C GLY A 648 47.18 3.85 -4.30
N GLY A 649 47.85 4.95 -4.55
CA GLY A 649 49.29 5.11 -4.29
C GLY A 649 49.64 5.73 -2.93
N ALA A 650 48.65 6.07 -2.09
CA ALA A 650 48.79 6.65 -0.76
C ALA A 650 48.01 5.87 0.27
N PRO A 651 48.37 5.91 1.56
CA PRO A 651 47.56 5.32 2.62
C PRO A 651 46.13 5.90 2.66
N VAL A 652 45.14 5.09 3.00
CA VAL A 652 43.74 5.49 3.19
C VAL A 652 43.30 5.22 4.62
N ALA A 653 42.47 6.10 5.17
CA ALA A 653 41.82 5.89 6.46
C ALA A 653 40.37 6.35 6.39
N PHE A 654 39.44 5.51 6.88
CA PHE A 654 38.00 5.74 6.93
C PHE A 654 37.35 4.79 7.94
N GLU A 655 36.08 4.97 8.23
CA GLU A 655 35.27 3.99 8.94
C GLU A 655 34.44 3.20 7.93
N LEU A 656 34.66 1.90 7.82
CA LEU A 656 33.81 0.99 7.04
C LEU A 656 32.54 0.74 7.80
N ALA A 657 31.38 0.88 7.17
CA ALA A 657 30.11 0.42 7.73
C ALA A 657 29.40 -0.54 6.77
N VAL A 658 28.89 -1.64 7.31
CA VAL A 658 28.00 -2.56 6.60
C VAL A 658 26.59 -2.36 7.16
N GLU A 659 25.69 -1.83 6.31
CA GLU A 659 24.31 -1.57 6.67
C GLU A 659 23.47 -2.84 6.46
N TRP A 660 22.63 -3.16 7.44
CA TRP A 660 21.73 -4.28 7.40
C TRP A 660 20.31 -3.84 7.80
N ASN A 661 19.34 -4.01 6.92
CA ASN A 661 17.97 -3.59 7.13
C ASN A 661 17.05 -4.80 7.32
N VAL A 662 16.28 -4.81 8.41
CA VAL A 662 15.41 -5.93 8.77
C VAL A 662 14.04 -5.45 9.22
N ASN A 663 13.00 -6.20 8.85
CA ASN A 663 11.63 -5.97 9.30
C ASN A 663 11.14 -7.17 10.10
N LEU A 664 10.79 -6.92 11.35
CA LEU A 664 10.28 -7.94 12.28
C LEU A 664 8.95 -7.51 12.92
N LEU A 665 8.14 -6.69 12.23
CA LEU A 665 6.86 -6.16 12.77
C LEU A 665 7.03 -5.46 14.13
N GLY A 666 8.10 -4.66 14.29
CA GLY A 666 8.51 -4.08 15.57
C GLY A 666 7.86 -2.76 15.96
N GLY A 667 6.89 -2.25 15.22
CA GLY A 667 6.35 -0.90 15.40
C GLY A 667 5.52 -0.71 16.68
N GLY A 668 5.30 0.57 17.04
CA GLY A 668 4.38 0.96 18.09
C GLY A 668 4.74 0.51 19.51
N HIS A 669 6.03 0.48 19.85
CA HIS A 669 6.53 -0.01 21.13
C HIS A 669 6.14 -1.46 21.42
N ASN A 670 6.21 -2.32 20.40
CA ASN A 670 5.90 -3.73 20.49
C ASN A 670 6.99 -4.48 21.30
N PRO A 671 6.71 -4.97 22.51
CA PRO A 671 7.72 -5.63 23.35
C PRO A 671 8.15 -7.01 22.81
N ALA A 672 7.41 -7.60 21.87
CA ALA A 672 7.78 -8.84 21.23
C ALA A 672 8.96 -8.67 20.27
N ALA A 673 9.12 -7.48 19.65
CA ALA A 673 10.21 -7.16 18.75
C ALA A 673 11.37 -6.50 19.53
N PHE A 674 12.59 -7.04 19.37
CA PHE A 674 13.70 -6.70 20.27
C PHE A 674 15.07 -6.70 19.59
N TYR A 675 15.99 -5.96 20.21
CA TYR A 675 17.43 -6.16 20.13
C TYR A 675 17.94 -6.70 21.47
N GLU A 676 18.97 -7.53 21.43
CA GLU A 676 19.68 -8.04 22.59
C GLU A 676 21.18 -7.97 22.33
N THR A 677 21.87 -7.10 23.06
CA THR A 677 23.31 -6.97 22.96
C THR A 677 24.04 -8.05 23.74
N ALA A 678 25.33 -8.24 23.52
CA ALA A 678 26.15 -9.23 24.22
C ALA A 678 26.14 -9.10 25.75
N ALA A 679 25.73 -7.96 26.29
CA ALA A 679 25.51 -7.77 27.73
C ALA A 679 24.19 -8.41 28.22
N GLY A 680 23.37 -8.98 27.33
CA GLY A 680 22.07 -9.57 27.66
C GLY A 680 20.97 -8.54 27.92
N GLU A 681 21.23 -7.28 27.63
CA GLU A 681 20.22 -6.22 27.72
C GLU A 681 19.30 -6.28 26.49
N ARG A 682 17.99 -6.45 26.76
CA ARG A 682 16.95 -6.49 25.72
C ARG A 682 16.27 -5.13 25.64
N THR A 683 16.27 -4.55 24.44
CA THR A 683 15.60 -3.27 24.13
C THR A 683 14.57 -3.47 23.03
N ALA A 684 13.52 -2.63 23.02
CA ALA A 684 12.49 -2.68 21.99
C ALA A 684 13.01 -2.16 20.63
N HIS A 685 12.36 -2.57 19.56
CA HIS A 685 12.76 -2.24 18.18
C HIS A 685 12.64 -0.76 17.82
N ASP A 686 11.80 -0.01 18.51
CA ASP A 686 11.60 1.43 18.32
C ASP A 686 12.66 2.31 19.02
N VAL A 687 13.59 1.70 19.73
CA VAL A 687 14.69 2.39 20.42
C VAL A 687 15.95 2.40 19.57
N ARG A 688 16.55 3.56 19.40
CA ARG A 688 17.88 3.70 18.78
C ARG A 688 18.99 3.55 19.82
N GLY A 689 20.14 3.03 19.39
CA GLY A 689 21.28 2.87 20.28
C GLY A 689 22.60 2.66 19.56
N GLU A 690 23.68 2.65 20.38
CA GLU A 690 25.03 2.36 19.91
C GLU A 690 25.80 1.59 20.99
N VAL A 691 26.61 0.63 20.56
CA VAL A 691 27.61 -0.08 21.39
C VAL A 691 28.98 0.06 20.73
N ALA A 692 29.95 0.56 21.48
CA ALA A 692 31.29 0.89 20.94
C ALA A 692 32.05 -0.33 20.42
N SER A 693 31.82 -1.54 20.97
CA SER A 693 32.44 -2.80 20.54
C SER A 693 31.52 -3.96 20.88
N ALA A 694 31.00 -4.62 19.87
CA ALA A 694 30.15 -5.80 19.98
C ALA A 694 30.77 -6.94 19.14
N GLY A 695 30.90 -8.13 19.75
CA GLY A 695 31.26 -9.35 19.03
C GLY A 695 30.02 -10.09 18.50
N SER A 696 28.86 -9.76 19.04
CA SER A 696 27.58 -10.32 18.61
C SER A 696 26.41 -9.42 18.99
N VAL A 697 25.27 -9.61 18.31
CA VAL A 697 23.97 -9.05 18.66
C VAL A 697 22.90 -10.05 18.25
N ALA A 698 21.83 -10.16 19.05
CA ALA A 698 20.62 -10.87 18.63
C ALA A 698 19.48 -9.86 18.44
N PHE A 699 18.58 -10.17 17.53
CA PHE A 699 17.36 -9.42 17.31
C PHE A 699 16.27 -10.38 16.81
N GLY A 700 15.01 -10.00 16.97
CA GLY A 700 13.94 -10.89 16.59
C GLY A 700 12.58 -10.37 17.00
N ASN A 701 11.58 -11.24 16.80
CA ASN A 701 10.21 -11.02 17.24
C ASN A 701 9.66 -12.34 17.79
N ASP A 702 9.28 -12.33 19.07
CA ASP A 702 8.73 -13.51 19.73
C ASP A 702 7.37 -13.93 19.17
N TYR A 703 6.57 -12.96 18.69
CA TYR A 703 5.29 -13.23 18.03
C TYR A 703 5.49 -13.96 16.70
N GLU A 704 6.49 -13.52 15.91
CA GLU A 704 6.85 -14.17 14.64
C GLU A 704 7.66 -15.45 14.84
N SER A 705 7.97 -15.81 16.08
CA SER A 705 8.76 -17.01 16.41
C SER A 705 10.15 -17.02 15.75
N VAL A 706 10.78 -15.84 15.60
CA VAL A 706 12.07 -15.65 14.92
C VAL A 706 13.06 -14.95 15.84
N ARG A 707 14.26 -15.55 15.97
CA ARG A 707 15.44 -14.96 16.61
C ARG A 707 16.63 -15.08 15.69
N ILE A 708 17.29 -13.97 15.41
CA ILE A 708 18.48 -13.89 14.56
C ILE A 708 19.68 -13.54 15.45
N GLU A 709 20.71 -14.33 15.35
CA GLU A 709 22.01 -14.08 16.01
C GLU A 709 23.02 -13.65 14.95
N ALA A 710 23.57 -12.45 15.08
CA ALA A 710 24.67 -11.95 14.27
C ALA A 710 25.98 -12.01 15.06
N SER A 711 27.00 -12.65 14.49
CA SER A 711 28.38 -12.69 15.01
C SER A 711 29.27 -11.83 14.14
N LEU A 712 30.18 -11.06 14.76
CA LEU A 712 31.00 -10.05 14.11
C LEU A 712 32.49 -10.35 14.30
N GLU A 713 33.25 -10.46 13.21
CA GLU A 713 34.68 -10.72 13.24
C GLU A 713 35.46 -9.76 12.29
N PRO A 714 36.31 -8.88 12.83
CA PRO A 714 36.48 -8.57 14.26
C PRO A 714 35.25 -7.90 14.88
N ALA A 715 35.26 -7.74 16.23
CA ALA A 715 34.21 -6.99 16.91
C ALA A 715 34.01 -5.58 16.29
N ALA A 716 32.78 -5.16 16.16
CA ALA A 716 32.36 -3.93 15.50
C ALA A 716 31.78 -2.91 16.49
N ARG A 717 31.86 -1.63 16.15
CA ARG A 717 30.91 -0.66 16.69
C ARG A 717 29.53 -0.98 16.07
N LEU A 718 28.54 -1.21 16.91
CA LEU A 718 27.18 -1.50 16.49
C LEU A 718 26.29 -0.28 16.71
N THR A 719 25.63 0.17 15.66
CA THR A 719 24.62 1.23 15.72
C THR A 719 23.29 0.65 15.20
N TRP A 720 22.16 0.97 15.85
CA TRP A 720 20.83 0.57 15.36
C TRP A 720 19.80 1.67 15.56
N PHE A 721 18.80 1.71 14.71
CA PHE A 721 17.67 2.64 14.79
C PHE A 721 16.45 2.16 13.99
N PRO A 722 15.23 2.57 14.39
CA PRO A 722 14.02 2.31 13.60
C PRO A 722 14.03 3.15 12.32
N VAL A 723 13.57 2.54 11.23
CA VAL A 723 13.21 3.21 9.98
C VAL A 723 11.72 3.48 10.03
N GLU A 724 11.33 4.75 10.10
CA GLU A 724 9.94 5.18 10.22
C GLU A 724 9.58 6.11 9.06
N THR A 725 8.41 5.89 8.48
CA THR A 725 7.79 6.80 7.52
C THR A 725 6.69 7.59 8.21
N VAL A 726 6.39 8.79 7.70
CA VAL A 726 5.16 9.49 8.05
C VAL A 726 4.17 9.22 6.93
N SER A 727 3.11 8.50 7.23
CA SER A 727 2.09 8.08 6.27
C SER A 727 0.74 8.70 6.63
N ASN A 728 -0.11 8.91 5.62
CA ASN A 728 -1.48 9.31 5.83
C ASN A 728 -2.38 8.08 5.63
N SER A 729 -3.01 7.62 6.71
CA SER A 729 -3.98 6.54 6.73
C SER A 729 -5.42 7.07 6.86
N GLU A 730 -6.42 6.19 6.88
CA GLU A 730 -7.81 6.57 7.19
C GLU A 730 -7.93 7.31 8.53
N GLY A 731 -7.09 6.93 9.51
CA GLY A 731 -7.04 7.58 10.82
C GLY A 731 -6.26 8.90 10.85
N GLY A 732 -5.67 9.33 9.74
CA GLY A 732 -4.85 10.54 9.60
C GLY A 732 -3.34 10.28 9.54
N PHE A 733 -2.57 11.35 9.71
CA PHE A 733 -1.10 11.29 9.69
C PHE A 733 -0.54 10.61 10.94
N GLU A 734 0.36 9.66 10.71
CA GLU A 734 1.02 8.89 11.76
C GLU A 734 2.43 8.44 11.36
N ARG A 735 3.26 8.16 12.37
CA ARG A 735 4.53 7.46 12.15
C ARG A 735 4.26 5.97 12.00
N VAL A 736 4.82 5.38 10.95
CA VAL A 736 4.71 3.95 10.67
C VAL A 736 6.11 3.35 10.64
N TYR A 737 6.36 2.40 11.53
CA TYR A 737 7.59 1.61 11.54
C TYR A 737 7.67 0.76 10.28
N GLN A 738 8.77 0.88 9.53
CA GLN A 738 9.00 0.11 8.30
C GLN A 738 10.04 -0.99 8.47
N GLY A 739 10.86 -0.90 9.48
CA GLY A 739 11.94 -1.82 9.78
C GLY A 739 12.99 -1.18 10.66
N SER A 740 14.10 -1.87 10.84
CA SER A 740 15.25 -1.41 11.60
C SER A 740 16.50 -1.46 10.76
N SER A 741 17.33 -0.44 10.87
CA SER A 741 18.68 -0.41 10.30
C SER A 741 19.72 -0.71 11.37
N LEU A 742 20.59 -1.69 11.10
CA LEU A 742 21.77 -2.01 11.89
C LEU A 742 23.01 -1.67 11.06
N LEU A 743 23.96 -0.96 11.64
CA LEU A 743 25.25 -0.67 11.02
C LEU A 743 26.36 -1.31 11.85
N PHE A 744 27.13 -2.18 11.20
CA PHE A 744 28.35 -2.78 11.75
C PHE A 744 29.52 -1.96 11.24
N ARG A 745 30.27 -1.31 12.15
CA ARG A 745 31.23 -0.26 11.80
C ARG A 745 32.62 -0.60 12.33
N TRP A 746 33.66 -0.46 11.47
CA TRP A 746 35.06 -0.74 11.82
C TRP A 746 35.98 0.37 11.35
N PRO A 747 36.95 0.78 12.16
CA PRO A 747 38.03 1.66 11.69
C PRO A 747 38.92 0.89 10.71
N VAL A 748 39.23 1.52 9.58
CA VAL A 748 40.09 0.97 8.52
C VAL A 748 41.25 1.93 8.25
N SER A 749 42.49 1.39 8.21
CA SER A 749 43.68 2.11 7.79
C SER A 749 44.54 1.15 6.97
N LEU A 750 44.72 1.45 5.68
CA LEU A 750 45.40 0.57 4.72
C LEU A 750 46.49 1.29 3.98
N ALA A 751 47.70 0.73 3.97
CA ALA A 751 48.79 1.14 3.06
C ALA A 751 48.43 0.78 1.60
N PRO A 752 49.12 1.36 0.60
CA PRO A 752 48.94 0.98 -0.80
C PRO A 752 49.07 -0.52 -1.04
N GLY A 753 48.06 -1.15 -1.65
CA GLY A 753 47.98 -2.58 -1.91
C GLY A 753 47.61 -3.45 -0.71
N GLU A 754 47.38 -2.87 0.44
CA GLU A 754 46.94 -3.59 1.63
C GLU A 754 45.38 -3.78 1.60
N HIS A 755 44.93 -4.86 2.22
CA HIS A 755 43.49 -5.16 2.35
C HIS A 755 43.14 -5.62 3.77
N ALA A 756 41.87 -5.49 4.14
CA ALA A 756 41.28 -5.99 5.37
C ALA A 756 39.90 -6.63 5.10
N THR A 757 39.61 -7.66 5.86
CA THR A 757 38.31 -8.39 5.74
C THR A 757 37.54 -8.32 7.05
N PHE A 758 36.22 -8.12 6.92
CA PHE A 758 35.25 -7.99 8.03
C PHE A 758 34.11 -8.93 7.76
N THR A 759 33.73 -9.75 8.73
CA THR A 759 32.73 -10.80 8.54
C THR A 759 31.54 -10.58 9.48
N VAL A 760 30.35 -10.70 8.93
CA VAL A 760 29.08 -10.76 9.67
C VAL A 760 28.42 -12.09 9.35
N SER A 761 28.19 -12.90 10.38
CA SER A 761 27.54 -14.23 10.21
C SER A 761 26.21 -14.25 10.95
N PHE A 762 25.13 -14.62 10.27
CA PHE A 762 23.78 -14.68 10.79
C PHE A 762 23.29 -16.13 10.89
N VAL A 763 22.60 -16.43 11.98
CA VAL A 763 21.81 -17.65 12.14
C VAL A 763 20.40 -17.26 12.57
N ALA A 764 19.41 -17.56 11.71
CA ALA A 764 18.01 -17.28 11.99
C ALA A 764 17.32 -18.50 12.59
N ALA A 765 17.18 -18.53 13.91
CA ALA A 765 16.46 -19.57 14.61
C ALA A 765 14.94 -19.32 14.53
N GLN A 766 14.20 -20.29 13.99
CA GLN A 766 12.75 -20.29 13.86
C GLN A 766 12.19 -21.39 14.78
N THR A 767 11.20 -21.06 15.61
CA THR A 767 10.60 -22.01 16.55
C THR A 767 9.32 -22.63 16.03
N ILE A 768 8.80 -22.16 14.89
CA ILE A 768 7.62 -22.67 14.21
C ILE A 768 7.97 -23.10 12.78
N ASP A 769 7.31 -24.14 12.29
CA ASP A 769 7.27 -24.51 10.88
C ASP A 769 5.80 -24.59 10.44
N HIS A 770 5.33 -23.52 9.83
CA HIS A 770 3.94 -23.40 9.39
C HIS A 770 3.53 -24.49 8.40
N SER A 771 4.44 -24.90 7.51
CA SER A 771 4.15 -25.97 6.54
C SER A 771 3.95 -27.33 7.21
N ALA A 772 4.65 -27.60 8.31
CA ALA A 772 4.45 -28.81 9.10
C ALA A 772 3.14 -28.76 9.90
N VAL A 773 2.78 -27.59 10.45
CA VAL A 773 1.51 -27.39 11.18
C VAL A 773 0.30 -27.58 10.25
N GLU A 774 0.36 -27.09 9.04
CA GLU A 774 -0.73 -27.22 8.04
C GLU A 774 -0.84 -28.62 7.43
N ALA A 775 0.19 -29.45 7.56
CA ALA A 775 0.20 -30.82 7.05
C ALA A 775 -0.37 -31.84 8.05
N GLY A 776 -0.44 -31.51 9.35
CA GLY A 776 -0.97 -32.34 10.46
C GLY A 776 -2.43 -32.08 10.70
#